data_1325d31e64f86790dffd08f56e9197d7
#
_entry.id   1325d31e64f86790dffd08f56e9197d7
#
_cell.length_a   1.000
_cell.length_b   1.000
_cell.length_c   1.000
_cell.angle_alpha   90.00
_cell.angle_beta   90.00
_cell.angle_gamma   90.00
#
_symmetry.space_group_name_H-M   'P 1'
#
loop_
_entity.id
_entity.type
_entity.pdbx_description
1 polymer ?
#
loop_
_entity_poly.entity_id
_entity_poly.type
_entity_poly.pdbx_seq_one_letter_code
_entity_poly.pdbx_strand_id
1 'polypeptide(L)'
;MKDGFIKVAACTPEIQVADVDFNVDKIISQLEKCREEGVKVSVFPELCITGYTCQDLFFQNALLDKAMEGVVKIAKTTADSDMLVAVGVPVRANGKLYNCAAVIQDGEVRAFVPKTHLPNYNEFYEARHFAPYRGECAAIDLREYGQLEFIPPMEQTVFVCEEIPELVVGFELCEDLWVADPVSNYLAKAGATLICNLSASDEVIGKDSYRRQLVSNQSARLVAGYIYCSAGDGESTQDMVFSGHNIIAENGSILAESRLFENGITISEIDFKKLAFERRKISTYPASAEWDYSSKDSGFLDKDNISRERFSLEMGETALTRIFAKTPFIPSNQAERNERCHLILQMQSHGLMKRIAHTHSKTVVIGISGGLDSTLALLVCVMAMDLLKRPHTDIVAVTMPCFGTTKRTRSNAEILCDALGVTFREVDISKAVLQHFEDIGHDYNDHSVVFENGQARERTKVLMNIANQVSGMVVGTGDLSELALGWATYNGDHMSMYGVNASIPKTLVRHIVQYYGDTCTSDTLKDVLYDILDTPVSPELLPTDESGTEMTQKTEDLVGPYELHDFFLYYGIRWGFEPSKVKRLAKYAFEGDYPDEVIDKWLKTFYRRFFSQQFKRSCLPDGAKIGSVTLSPRGDWRMPSDAVAKLWLEDIDK
;
A
#
# COMPACT_ATOMS: atom_id res chain seq x y z
N MET A 1 -9.97 1.47 16.03
CA MET A 1 -10.92 1.82 14.96
C MET A 1 -10.89 3.28 14.55
N LYS A 2 -10.59 4.23 15.44
CA LYS A 2 -10.55 5.69 15.13
C LYS A 2 -9.62 6.06 13.97
N ASP A 3 -8.56 5.30 13.75
CA ASP A 3 -7.61 5.46 12.63
C ASP A 3 -7.99 4.69 11.35
N GLY A 4 -9.16 4.02 11.35
CA GLY A 4 -9.72 3.33 10.19
C GLY A 4 -9.43 1.83 10.10
N PHE A 5 -8.66 1.24 11.01
CA PHE A 5 -8.42 -0.20 11.04
C PHE A 5 -9.57 -0.95 11.72
N ILE A 6 -10.14 -1.91 11.00
CA ILE A 6 -11.18 -2.82 11.50
C ILE A 6 -10.66 -4.25 11.39
N LYS A 7 -10.73 -4.98 12.51
CA LYS A 7 -10.34 -6.39 12.56
C LYS A 7 -11.47 -7.26 12.00
N VAL A 8 -11.12 -8.11 11.04
CA VAL A 8 -12.06 -8.98 10.33
C VAL A 8 -11.58 -10.43 10.35
N ALA A 9 -12.50 -11.38 10.22
CA ALA A 9 -12.21 -12.80 10.22
C ALA A 9 -12.95 -13.57 9.14
N ALA A 10 -12.25 -14.53 8.52
CA ALA A 10 -12.83 -15.64 7.76
C ALA A 10 -12.70 -16.92 8.61
N CYS A 11 -13.83 -17.56 8.89
CA CYS A 11 -13.96 -18.62 9.88
C CYS A 11 -14.42 -19.91 9.22
N THR A 12 -13.56 -20.92 9.09
CA THR A 12 -13.94 -22.26 8.59
C THR A 12 -14.09 -23.23 9.75
N PRO A 13 -15.33 -23.53 10.19
CA PRO A 13 -15.57 -24.55 11.20
C PRO A 13 -15.43 -25.97 10.64
N GLU A 14 -15.14 -26.93 11.49
CA GLU A 14 -15.40 -28.33 11.20
C GLU A 14 -16.91 -28.53 11.20
N ILE A 15 -17.45 -29.22 10.21
CA ILE A 15 -18.89 -29.49 10.11
C ILE A 15 -19.19 -30.99 10.02
N GLN A 16 -20.45 -31.35 10.19
CA GLN A 16 -21.03 -32.66 9.86
C GLN A 16 -22.24 -32.43 8.97
N VAL A 17 -22.28 -33.09 7.81
CA VAL A 17 -23.36 -32.93 6.84
C VAL A 17 -24.70 -33.27 7.48
N ALA A 18 -25.67 -32.33 7.43
CA ALA A 18 -27.01 -32.41 8.01
C ALA A 18 -27.08 -32.46 9.55
N ASP A 19 -25.98 -32.36 10.28
CA ASP A 19 -25.97 -32.22 11.74
C ASP A 19 -25.90 -30.75 12.16
N VAL A 20 -27.05 -30.10 12.14
CA VAL A 20 -27.16 -28.66 12.43
C VAL A 20 -26.70 -28.32 13.84
N ASP A 21 -26.99 -29.15 14.85
CA ASP A 21 -26.60 -28.86 16.24
C ASP A 21 -25.09 -28.87 16.39
N PHE A 22 -24.37 -29.85 15.81
CA PHE A 22 -22.91 -29.91 15.79
C PHE A 22 -22.32 -28.68 15.08
N ASN A 23 -22.85 -28.36 13.90
CA ASN A 23 -22.33 -27.25 13.09
C ASN A 23 -22.49 -25.90 13.80
N VAL A 24 -23.67 -25.67 14.40
CA VAL A 24 -23.97 -24.46 15.17
C VAL A 24 -23.04 -24.31 16.39
N ASP A 25 -22.80 -25.40 17.12
CA ASP A 25 -21.89 -25.36 18.28
C ASP A 25 -20.45 -25.05 17.87
N LYS A 26 -19.96 -25.56 16.71
CA LYS A 26 -18.64 -25.21 16.16
C LYS A 26 -18.57 -23.75 15.70
N ILE A 27 -19.62 -23.24 15.06
CA ILE A 27 -19.71 -21.82 14.67
C ILE A 27 -19.66 -20.93 15.92
N ILE A 28 -20.45 -21.21 16.94
CA ILE A 28 -20.48 -20.46 18.21
C ILE A 28 -19.09 -20.45 18.86
N SER A 29 -18.42 -21.62 18.92
CA SER A 29 -17.06 -21.69 19.49
C SER A 29 -16.04 -20.82 18.74
N GLN A 30 -16.16 -20.69 17.41
CA GLN A 30 -15.30 -19.78 16.64
C GLN A 30 -15.69 -18.30 16.84
N LEU A 31 -16.98 -17.98 17.00
CA LEU A 31 -17.44 -16.63 17.33
C LEU A 31 -16.92 -16.14 18.68
N GLU A 32 -16.86 -17.02 19.69
CA GLU A 32 -16.28 -16.69 20.99
C GLU A 32 -14.81 -16.28 20.86
N LYS A 33 -14.03 -17.05 20.08
CA LYS A 33 -12.62 -16.72 19.79
C LYS A 33 -12.49 -15.40 19.00
N CYS A 34 -13.36 -15.15 18.03
CA CYS A 34 -13.40 -13.89 17.31
C CYS A 34 -13.67 -12.70 18.24
N ARG A 35 -14.56 -12.87 19.23
CA ARG A 35 -14.84 -11.86 20.25
C ARG A 35 -13.61 -11.57 21.12
N GLU A 36 -12.91 -12.61 21.59
CA GLU A 36 -11.68 -12.49 22.39
C GLU A 36 -10.59 -11.75 21.61
N GLU A 37 -10.49 -11.98 20.30
CA GLU A 37 -9.53 -11.32 19.41
C GLU A 37 -9.94 -9.89 19.00
N GLY A 38 -11.16 -9.45 19.36
CA GLY A 38 -11.68 -8.13 19.01
C GLY A 38 -12.09 -7.97 17.55
N VAL A 39 -12.50 -9.07 16.91
CA VAL A 39 -13.05 -9.07 15.55
C VAL A 39 -14.37 -8.31 15.51
N LYS A 40 -14.60 -7.53 14.46
CA LYS A 40 -15.81 -6.73 14.26
C LYS A 40 -16.67 -7.21 13.09
N VAL A 41 -16.09 -7.93 12.13
CA VAL A 41 -16.81 -8.59 11.04
C VAL A 41 -16.29 -10.02 10.89
N SER A 42 -17.16 -11.02 11.05
CA SER A 42 -16.83 -12.43 10.88
C SER A 42 -17.69 -13.08 9.81
N VAL A 43 -17.04 -13.89 8.96
CA VAL A 43 -17.68 -14.53 7.82
C VAL A 43 -17.46 -16.04 7.92
N PHE A 44 -18.52 -16.81 7.75
CA PHE A 44 -18.52 -18.26 7.72
C PHE A 44 -18.87 -18.78 6.32
N PRO A 45 -18.56 -20.04 5.98
CA PRO A 45 -18.79 -20.58 4.64
C PRO A 45 -20.26 -20.63 4.22
N GLU A 46 -20.46 -20.75 2.92
CA GLU A 46 -21.73 -21.02 2.27
C GLU A 46 -22.36 -22.30 2.83
N LEU A 47 -23.65 -22.24 3.19
CA LEU A 47 -24.45 -23.35 3.74
C LEU A 47 -23.82 -24.07 4.95
N CYS A 48 -22.91 -23.43 5.68
CA CYS A 48 -22.15 -24.04 6.78
C CYS A 48 -23.03 -24.54 7.95
N ILE A 49 -24.29 -24.07 8.07
CA ILE A 49 -25.23 -24.53 9.11
C ILE A 49 -25.68 -25.95 8.82
N THR A 50 -25.92 -26.31 7.56
CA THR A 50 -26.38 -27.65 7.16
C THR A 50 -25.26 -28.53 6.61
N GLY A 51 -24.21 -27.93 6.08
CA GLY A 51 -23.29 -28.47 5.12
C GLY A 51 -23.76 -28.17 3.69
N TYR A 52 -22.83 -27.86 2.80
CA TYR A 52 -23.10 -27.62 1.37
C TYR A 52 -23.54 -28.89 0.65
N THR A 53 -22.98 -30.03 1.04
CA THR A 53 -23.14 -31.32 0.36
C THR A 53 -24.36 -32.14 0.80
N CYS A 54 -25.41 -31.49 1.34
CA CYS A 54 -26.67 -32.14 1.78
C CYS A 54 -27.52 -32.73 0.64
N GLN A 55 -27.26 -32.34 -0.63
CA GLN A 55 -28.00 -32.86 -1.79
C GLN A 55 -29.53 -32.80 -1.63
N ASP A 56 -30.26 -33.88 -1.96
CA ASP A 56 -31.72 -33.91 -1.89
C ASP A 56 -32.27 -33.81 -0.46
N LEU A 57 -31.44 -33.84 0.59
CA LEU A 57 -31.86 -33.52 1.94
C LEU A 57 -32.36 -32.07 2.06
N PHE A 58 -31.95 -31.17 1.19
CA PHE A 58 -32.51 -29.82 1.11
C PHE A 58 -34.00 -29.76 0.79
N PHE A 59 -34.61 -30.85 0.32
CA PHE A 59 -36.06 -30.94 0.18
C PHE A 59 -36.79 -31.37 1.47
N GLN A 60 -36.06 -31.70 2.55
CA GLN A 60 -36.62 -32.16 3.79
C GLN A 60 -36.90 -31.01 4.75
N ASN A 61 -38.18 -30.80 5.13
CA ASN A 61 -38.56 -29.74 6.06
C ASN A 61 -37.81 -29.84 7.40
N ALA A 62 -37.60 -31.05 7.91
CA ALA A 62 -36.86 -31.25 9.16
C ALA A 62 -35.47 -30.59 9.16
N LEU A 63 -34.73 -30.66 8.04
CA LEU A 63 -33.42 -30.01 7.90
C LEU A 63 -33.56 -28.48 7.84
N LEU A 64 -34.53 -27.98 7.06
CA LEU A 64 -34.75 -26.55 6.86
C LEU A 64 -35.25 -25.84 8.12
N ASP A 65 -36.18 -26.47 8.86
CA ASP A 65 -36.68 -25.94 10.13
C ASP A 65 -35.58 -25.92 11.18
N LYS A 66 -34.79 -26.99 11.26
CA LYS A 66 -33.65 -27.07 12.17
C LYS A 66 -32.57 -26.05 11.83
N ALA A 67 -32.33 -25.76 10.54
CA ALA A 67 -31.41 -24.74 10.10
C ALA A 67 -31.81 -23.33 10.57
N MET A 68 -33.13 -23.00 10.51
CA MET A 68 -33.62 -21.71 11.04
C MET A 68 -33.49 -21.62 12.57
N GLU A 69 -33.78 -22.70 13.31
CA GLU A 69 -33.51 -22.78 14.76
C GLU A 69 -32.02 -22.49 15.04
N GLY A 70 -31.14 -23.09 14.24
CA GLY A 70 -29.68 -22.91 14.34
C GLY A 70 -29.25 -21.46 14.12
N VAL A 71 -29.76 -20.77 13.09
CA VAL A 71 -29.49 -19.36 12.82
C VAL A 71 -29.90 -18.48 14.01
N VAL A 72 -31.12 -18.70 14.55
CA VAL A 72 -31.61 -17.93 15.71
C VAL A 72 -30.81 -18.24 16.97
N LYS A 73 -30.35 -19.50 17.16
CA LYS A 73 -29.45 -19.86 18.26
C LYS A 73 -28.12 -19.10 18.16
N ILE A 74 -27.53 -19.03 16.96
CA ILE A 74 -26.30 -18.24 16.71
C ILE A 74 -26.58 -16.76 16.99
N ALA A 75 -27.69 -16.21 16.48
CA ALA A 75 -28.05 -14.81 16.70
C ALA A 75 -28.06 -14.45 18.18
N LYS A 76 -28.73 -15.25 19.02
CA LYS A 76 -28.79 -15.02 20.45
C LYS A 76 -27.44 -14.96 21.15
N THR A 77 -26.39 -15.62 20.61
CA THR A 77 -25.04 -15.55 21.18
C THR A 77 -24.30 -14.23 20.86
N THR A 78 -24.85 -13.43 19.93
CA THR A 78 -24.29 -12.12 19.57
C THR A 78 -24.92 -10.95 20.36
N ALA A 79 -25.87 -11.17 21.24
CA ALA A 79 -26.62 -10.13 21.97
C ALA A 79 -25.73 -9.17 22.79
N ASP A 80 -24.57 -9.66 23.28
CA ASP A 80 -23.59 -8.85 24.02
C ASP A 80 -22.36 -8.52 23.17
N SER A 81 -22.50 -8.42 21.84
CA SER A 81 -21.41 -8.18 20.92
C SER A 81 -21.84 -7.29 19.77
N ASP A 82 -21.01 -6.28 19.47
CA ASP A 82 -21.19 -5.39 18.33
C ASP A 82 -20.74 -6.02 16.99
N MET A 83 -20.23 -7.26 17.02
CA MET A 83 -19.69 -7.95 15.83
C MET A 83 -20.79 -8.24 14.80
N LEU A 84 -20.58 -7.84 13.55
CA LEU A 84 -21.39 -8.24 12.40
C LEU A 84 -20.98 -9.64 11.94
N VAL A 85 -21.89 -10.59 11.92
CA VAL A 85 -21.66 -12.00 11.62
C VAL A 85 -22.43 -12.41 10.37
N ALA A 86 -21.81 -13.18 9.47
CA ALA A 86 -22.50 -13.77 8.33
C ALA A 86 -22.29 -15.29 8.29
N VAL A 87 -23.39 -16.06 8.21
CA VAL A 87 -23.39 -17.54 8.13
C VAL A 87 -24.23 -18.02 6.95
N GLY A 88 -23.76 -19.03 6.23
CA GLY A 88 -24.48 -19.61 5.09
C GLY A 88 -25.63 -20.55 5.52
N VAL A 89 -26.83 -20.34 4.96
CA VAL A 89 -28.05 -21.07 5.33
C VAL A 89 -29.04 -21.22 4.17
N PRO A 90 -29.78 -22.36 4.04
CA PRO A 90 -30.87 -22.48 3.09
C PRO A 90 -32.14 -21.78 3.63
N VAL A 91 -32.82 -20.96 2.81
CA VAL A 91 -34.00 -20.18 3.20
C VAL A 91 -35.20 -20.47 2.30
N ARG A 92 -36.33 -20.82 2.87
CA ARG A 92 -37.61 -20.93 2.14
C ARG A 92 -38.27 -19.56 2.02
N ALA A 93 -38.55 -19.14 0.79
CA ALA A 93 -39.29 -17.91 0.52
C ALA A 93 -40.04 -18.03 -0.82
N ASN A 94 -41.23 -17.42 -0.90
CA ASN A 94 -42.01 -17.32 -2.14
C ASN A 94 -42.24 -18.70 -2.84
N GLY A 95 -42.36 -19.79 -2.06
CA GLY A 95 -42.54 -21.16 -2.58
C GLY A 95 -41.29 -21.76 -3.23
N LYS A 96 -40.13 -21.19 -3.02
CA LYS A 96 -38.80 -21.64 -3.48
C LYS A 96 -37.82 -21.77 -2.32
N LEU A 97 -36.69 -22.40 -2.59
CA LEU A 97 -35.54 -22.47 -1.68
C LEU A 97 -34.43 -21.61 -2.23
N TYR A 98 -33.82 -20.80 -1.39
CA TYR A 98 -32.68 -19.91 -1.71
C TYR A 98 -31.48 -20.26 -0.86
N ASN A 99 -30.31 -20.16 -1.45
CA ASN A 99 -29.02 -20.21 -0.77
C ASN A 99 -28.69 -18.79 -0.31
N CYS A 100 -28.57 -18.55 1.00
CA CYS A 100 -28.43 -17.21 1.56
C CYS A 100 -27.29 -17.09 2.56
N ALA A 101 -26.77 -15.89 2.70
CA ALA A 101 -26.05 -15.44 3.88
C ALA A 101 -27.04 -14.84 4.88
N ALA A 102 -27.17 -15.42 6.07
CA ALA A 102 -27.83 -14.77 7.19
C ALA A 102 -26.87 -13.79 7.85
N VAL A 103 -27.23 -12.52 7.86
CA VAL A 103 -26.45 -11.44 8.49
C VAL A 103 -27.03 -11.16 9.87
N ILE A 104 -26.18 -11.23 10.88
CA ILE A 104 -26.57 -11.26 12.30
C ILE A 104 -25.81 -10.15 13.05
N GLN A 105 -26.50 -9.45 13.92
CA GLN A 105 -25.91 -8.52 14.89
C GLN A 105 -26.85 -8.30 16.08
N ASP A 106 -26.29 -8.06 17.26
CA ASP A 106 -27.01 -7.63 18.45
C ASP A 106 -28.20 -8.58 18.80
N GLY A 107 -27.96 -9.87 18.75
CA GLY A 107 -28.94 -10.88 19.10
C GLY A 107 -29.97 -11.20 18.02
N GLU A 108 -29.94 -10.53 16.88
CA GLU A 108 -30.96 -10.66 15.83
C GLU A 108 -30.38 -10.97 14.45
N VAL A 109 -31.14 -11.69 13.63
CA VAL A 109 -30.91 -11.78 12.19
C VAL A 109 -31.41 -10.50 11.56
N ARG A 110 -30.53 -9.76 10.88
CA ARG A 110 -30.83 -8.47 10.27
C ARG A 110 -31.31 -8.57 8.83
N ALA A 111 -30.77 -9.52 8.06
CA ALA A 111 -31.18 -9.81 6.70
C ALA A 111 -30.73 -11.21 6.27
N PHE A 112 -31.37 -11.72 5.21
CA PHE A 112 -30.90 -12.85 4.42
C PHE A 112 -30.49 -12.35 3.05
N VAL A 113 -29.21 -12.45 2.71
CA VAL A 113 -28.68 -12.03 1.39
C VAL A 113 -28.63 -13.24 0.48
N PRO A 114 -29.48 -13.31 -0.56
CA PRO A 114 -29.61 -14.49 -1.42
C PRO A 114 -28.56 -14.53 -2.52
N LYS A 115 -28.13 -15.75 -2.89
CA LYS A 115 -27.23 -16.03 -4.01
C LYS A 115 -27.90 -15.69 -5.35
N THR A 116 -27.17 -14.99 -6.21
CA THR A 116 -27.66 -14.54 -7.51
C THR A 116 -27.33 -15.53 -8.64
N HIS A 117 -26.13 -16.09 -8.62
CA HIS A 117 -25.65 -17.01 -9.66
C HIS A 117 -25.45 -18.40 -9.07
N LEU A 118 -26.12 -19.39 -9.65
CA LEU A 118 -26.03 -20.78 -9.22
C LEU A 118 -25.16 -21.56 -10.20
N PRO A 119 -24.03 -22.16 -9.77
CA PRO A 119 -23.26 -23.04 -10.62
C PRO A 119 -24.09 -24.30 -10.93
N ASN A 120 -24.20 -24.65 -12.22
CA ASN A 120 -24.94 -25.81 -12.69
C ASN A 120 -24.21 -26.43 -13.88
N TYR A 121 -22.94 -26.75 -13.67
CA TYR A 121 -22.02 -27.34 -14.62
C TYR A 121 -20.98 -28.20 -13.89
N ASN A 122 -20.37 -29.18 -14.58
CA ASN A 122 -19.42 -30.15 -14.06
C ASN A 122 -19.96 -30.84 -12.80
N GLU A 123 -19.24 -30.75 -11.68
CA GLU A 123 -19.60 -31.29 -10.35
C GLU A 123 -20.71 -30.51 -9.64
N PHE A 124 -21.07 -29.31 -10.10
CA PHE A 124 -22.07 -28.46 -9.48
C PHE A 124 -23.46 -28.61 -10.10
N TYR A 125 -24.50 -28.72 -9.26
CA TYR A 125 -25.89 -28.81 -9.68
C TYR A 125 -26.85 -28.09 -8.72
N GLU A 126 -26.46 -26.90 -8.26
CA GLU A 126 -27.22 -26.11 -7.30
C GLU A 126 -28.65 -25.76 -7.78
N ALA A 127 -28.84 -25.56 -9.09
CA ALA A 127 -30.13 -25.27 -9.66
C ALA A 127 -31.15 -26.43 -9.52
N ARG A 128 -30.71 -27.61 -9.08
CA ARG A 128 -31.60 -28.72 -8.68
C ARG A 128 -32.36 -28.38 -7.40
N HIS A 129 -31.73 -27.67 -6.47
CA HIS A 129 -32.25 -27.44 -5.12
C HIS A 129 -32.67 -25.99 -4.90
N PHE A 130 -31.92 -25.03 -5.43
CA PHE A 130 -32.09 -23.62 -5.15
C PHE A 130 -32.58 -22.83 -6.37
N ALA A 131 -33.31 -21.73 -6.09
CA ALA A 131 -33.63 -20.72 -7.07
C ALA A 131 -32.61 -19.60 -7.04
N PRO A 132 -32.17 -19.08 -8.22
CA PRO A 132 -31.34 -17.87 -8.27
C PRO A 132 -32.19 -16.66 -7.87
N TYR A 133 -31.58 -15.73 -7.13
CA TYR A 133 -32.22 -14.45 -6.84
C TYR A 133 -32.37 -13.59 -8.10
N ARG A 134 -33.54 -12.97 -8.28
CA ARG A 134 -33.88 -12.14 -9.44
C ARG A 134 -34.55 -10.81 -9.05
N GLY A 135 -34.31 -10.33 -7.82
CA GLY A 135 -34.91 -9.09 -7.30
C GLY A 135 -36.16 -9.28 -6.48
N GLU A 136 -36.51 -10.54 -6.13
CA GLU A 136 -37.67 -10.82 -5.27
C GLU A 136 -37.34 -10.45 -3.81
N CYS A 137 -38.10 -9.56 -3.22
CA CYS A 137 -38.04 -9.32 -1.77
C CYS A 137 -39.04 -10.23 -1.05
N ALA A 138 -38.62 -10.77 0.10
CA ALA A 138 -39.49 -11.54 1.00
C ALA A 138 -39.19 -11.19 2.46
N ALA A 139 -40.22 -11.19 3.30
CA ALA A 139 -40.04 -11.08 4.74
C ALA A 139 -40.01 -12.50 5.35
N ILE A 140 -38.95 -12.81 6.09
CA ILE A 140 -38.75 -14.13 6.68
C ILE A 140 -39.18 -14.09 8.15
N ASP A 141 -40.28 -14.74 8.43
CA ASP A 141 -40.83 -14.80 9.80
C ASP A 141 -40.06 -15.80 10.66
N LEU A 142 -39.35 -15.30 11.66
CA LEU A 142 -38.57 -16.11 12.59
C LEU A 142 -39.18 -16.22 14.00
N ARG A 143 -40.46 -15.77 14.18
CA ARG A 143 -41.10 -15.76 15.49
C ARG A 143 -41.28 -17.16 16.08
N GLU A 144 -41.58 -18.15 15.27
CA GLU A 144 -41.67 -19.55 15.72
C GLU A 144 -40.34 -20.14 16.20
N TYR A 145 -39.19 -19.55 15.76
CA TYR A 145 -37.85 -19.93 16.18
C TYR A 145 -37.32 -19.04 17.32
N GLY A 146 -38.07 -18.00 17.72
CA GLY A 146 -37.82 -17.19 18.91
C GLY A 146 -37.13 -15.87 18.67
N GLN A 147 -37.15 -15.33 17.45
CA GLN A 147 -36.89 -13.92 17.15
C GLN A 147 -38.23 -13.21 17.00
N LEU A 148 -38.61 -12.37 17.99
CA LEU A 148 -39.97 -11.86 18.12
C LEU A 148 -40.17 -10.44 17.57
N GLU A 149 -39.13 -9.58 17.62
CA GLU A 149 -39.29 -8.14 17.41
C GLU A 149 -39.03 -7.71 15.97
N PHE A 150 -38.10 -8.32 15.28
CA PHE A 150 -37.68 -7.92 13.93
C PHE A 150 -37.92 -9.07 12.94
N ILE A 151 -38.51 -8.75 11.79
CA ILE A 151 -38.71 -9.69 10.67
C ILE A 151 -37.68 -9.33 9.56
N PRO A 152 -36.63 -10.14 9.41
CA PRO A 152 -35.57 -9.82 8.45
C PRO A 152 -36.05 -9.95 7.00
N PRO A 153 -35.62 -9.02 6.12
CA PRO A 153 -35.86 -9.16 4.69
C PRO A 153 -34.93 -10.20 4.07
N MET A 154 -35.36 -10.82 2.97
CA MET A 154 -34.50 -11.56 2.05
C MET A 154 -34.33 -10.74 0.77
N GLU A 155 -33.21 -10.08 0.64
CA GLU A 155 -32.85 -9.22 -0.51
C GLU A 155 -31.36 -8.88 -0.53
N GLN A 156 -30.88 -8.34 -1.65
CA GLN A 156 -29.52 -7.79 -1.70
C GLN A 156 -29.44 -6.53 -0.81
N THR A 157 -28.52 -6.56 0.16
CA THR A 157 -28.40 -5.51 1.18
C THR A 157 -26.93 -5.16 1.43
N VAL A 158 -26.63 -3.88 1.57
CA VAL A 158 -25.36 -3.39 2.13
C VAL A 158 -25.57 -2.83 3.53
N PHE A 159 -24.61 -3.08 4.41
CA PHE A 159 -24.65 -2.67 5.81
C PHE A 159 -23.69 -1.50 6.04
N VAL A 160 -24.22 -0.37 6.49
CA VAL A 160 -23.47 0.89 6.69
C VAL A 160 -23.18 1.07 8.17
N CYS A 161 -21.91 1.16 8.54
CA CYS A 161 -21.51 1.43 9.92
C CYS A 161 -21.81 2.90 10.28
N GLU A 162 -22.50 3.12 11.40
CA GLU A 162 -22.87 4.47 11.85
C GLU A 162 -21.67 5.28 12.33
N GLU A 163 -20.74 4.65 13.05
CA GLU A 163 -19.57 5.31 13.63
C GLU A 163 -18.41 5.47 12.64
N ILE A 164 -18.38 4.64 11.58
CA ILE A 164 -17.33 4.64 10.54
C ILE A 164 -18.02 4.60 9.17
N PRO A 165 -18.44 5.75 8.63
CA PRO A 165 -19.15 5.82 7.35
C PRO A 165 -18.37 5.23 6.16
N GLU A 166 -17.04 5.12 6.29
CA GLU A 166 -16.17 4.46 5.31
C GLU A 166 -16.30 2.94 5.33
N LEU A 167 -16.88 2.35 6.37
CA LEU A 167 -17.16 0.92 6.47
C LEU A 167 -18.57 0.61 5.99
N VAL A 168 -18.68 0.09 4.77
CA VAL A 168 -19.91 -0.41 4.19
C VAL A 168 -19.67 -1.86 3.76
N VAL A 169 -20.44 -2.79 4.33
CA VAL A 169 -20.25 -4.25 4.13
C VAL A 169 -21.28 -4.76 3.14
N GLY A 170 -20.84 -5.47 2.11
CA GLY A 170 -21.71 -6.19 1.18
C GLY A 170 -21.36 -7.67 1.15
N PHE A 171 -22.36 -8.51 0.86
CA PHE A 171 -22.22 -9.96 0.85
C PHE A 171 -22.54 -10.54 -0.53
N GLU A 172 -21.76 -11.53 -0.95
CA GLU A 172 -21.99 -12.33 -2.14
C GLU A 172 -21.65 -13.81 -1.84
N LEU A 173 -22.15 -14.74 -2.63
CA LEU A 173 -21.98 -16.16 -2.36
C LEU A 173 -21.27 -16.84 -3.53
N CYS A 174 -20.11 -17.42 -3.25
CA CYS A 174 -19.35 -18.33 -4.10
C CYS A 174 -19.31 -17.91 -5.59
N GLU A 175 -20.19 -18.52 -6.42
CA GLU A 175 -20.30 -18.29 -7.87
C GLU A 175 -20.54 -16.82 -8.25
N ASP A 176 -21.11 -16.02 -7.36
CA ASP A 176 -21.32 -14.58 -7.58
C ASP A 176 -20.02 -13.82 -7.86
N LEU A 177 -18.85 -14.35 -7.44
CA LEU A 177 -17.52 -13.83 -7.79
C LEU A 177 -17.01 -14.39 -9.13
N TRP A 178 -17.36 -15.63 -9.48
CA TRP A 178 -16.71 -16.34 -10.61
C TRP A 178 -17.28 -15.98 -11.98
N VAL A 179 -18.43 -15.33 -12.02
CA VAL A 179 -19.10 -14.88 -13.24
C VAL A 179 -18.36 -13.70 -13.90
N ALA A 180 -18.66 -13.44 -15.17
CA ALA A 180 -18.04 -12.34 -15.93
C ALA A 180 -18.36 -10.94 -15.37
N ASP A 181 -19.52 -10.77 -14.73
CA ASP A 181 -19.94 -9.55 -14.03
C ASP A 181 -20.33 -9.87 -12.58
N PRO A 182 -19.35 -9.89 -11.65
CA PRO A 182 -19.57 -10.25 -10.25
C PRO A 182 -20.57 -9.36 -9.52
N VAL A 183 -21.31 -9.94 -8.58
CA VAL A 183 -22.25 -9.21 -7.72
C VAL A 183 -21.55 -8.09 -6.94
N SER A 184 -20.33 -8.32 -6.50
CA SER A 184 -19.49 -7.31 -5.84
C SER A 184 -19.29 -6.02 -6.65
N ASN A 185 -19.42 -6.04 -7.98
CA ASN A 185 -19.39 -4.82 -8.80
C ASN A 185 -20.57 -3.89 -8.47
N TYR A 186 -21.74 -4.47 -8.26
CA TYR A 186 -22.96 -3.73 -7.91
C TYR A 186 -22.93 -3.29 -6.44
N LEU A 187 -22.48 -4.16 -5.54
CA LEU A 187 -22.29 -3.82 -4.12
C LEU A 187 -21.33 -2.64 -3.95
N ALA A 188 -20.20 -2.62 -4.69
CA ALA A 188 -19.26 -1.51 -4.65
C ALA A 188 -19.85 -0.20 -5.21
N LYS A 189 -20.67 -0.27 -6.27
CA LYS A 189 -21.42 0.89 -6.79
C LYS A 189 -22.46 1.38 -5.77
N ALA A 190 -23.05 0.48 -4.97
CA ALA A 190 -23.93 0.83 -3.86
C ALA A 190 -23.16 1.36 -2.63
N GLY A 191 -21.83 1.43 -2.68
CA GLY A 191 -20.96 2.02 -1.66
C GLY A 191 -20.14 1.01 -0.85
N ALA A 192 -20.33 -0.30 -1.03
CA ALA A 192 -19.59 -1.30 -0.26
C ALA A 192 -18.06 -1.10 -0.39
N THR A 193 -17.40 -1.04 0.76
CA THR A 193 -15.94 -0.96 0.89
C THR A 193 -15.34 -2.25 1.43
N LEU A 194 -16.19 -3.14 1.96
CA LEU A 194 -15.87 -4.51 2.33
C LEU A 194 -16.81 -5.46 1.60
N ILE A 195 -16.26 -6.40 0.88
CA ILE A 195 -16.99 -7.50 0.26
C ILE A 195 -16.70 -8.78 1.05
N CYS A 196 -17.75 -9.47 1.44
CA CYS A 196 -17.71 -10.75 2.14
C CYS A 196 -18.28 -11.83 1.22
N ASN A 197 -17.46 -12.78 0.82
CA ASN A 197 -17.86 -13.90 -0.02
C ASN A 197 -17.90 -15.19 0.80
N LEU A 198 -19.09 -15.72 0.98
CA LEU A 198 -19.32 -17.01 1.60
C LEU A 198 -19.26 -18.09 0.52
N SER A 199 -18.30 -18.99 0.60
CA SER A 199 -18.04 -19.99 -0.44
C SER A 199 -18.11 -21.42 0.08
N ALA A 200 -18.48 -22.33 -0.82
CA ALA A 200 -18.23 -23.75 -0.72
C ALA A 200 -17.60 -24.21 -2.05
N SER A 201 -16.38 -23.77 -2.26
CA SER A 201 -15.61 -24.05 -3.48
C SER A 201 -14.76 -25.30 -3.23
N ASP A 202 -15.00 -26.34 -4.03
CA ASP A 202 -14.17 -27.54 -4.03
C ASP A 202 -12.72 -27.24 -4.43
N GLU A 203 -11.82 -28.16 -4.18
CA GLU A 203 -10.39 -28.02 -4.52
C GLU A 203 -10.01 -28.96 -5.64
N VAL A 204 -9.46 -28.40 -6.73
CA VAL A 204 -8.79 -29.11 -7.80
C VAL A 204 -7.42 -28.51 -8.07
N ILE A 205 -6.51 -29.26 -8.67
CA ILE A 205 -5.14 -28.82 -8.90
C ILE A 205 -5.09 -27.47 -9.64
N GLY A 206 -4.48 -26.48 -8.99
CA GLY A 206 -4.29 -25.12 -9.50
C GLY A 206 -5.44 -24.14 -9.24
N LYS A 207 -6.55 -24.60 -8.65
CA LYS A 207 -7.71 -23.74 -8.33
C LYS A 207 -7.39 -22.76 -7.20
N ASP A 208 -6.53 -23.15 -6.27
CA ASP A 208 -6.00 -22.28 -5.20
C ASP A 208 -5.35 -21.01 -5.75
N SER A 209 -4.45 -21.18 -6.70
CA SER A 209 -3.75 -20.07 -7.36
C SER A 209 -4.72 -19.18 -8.16
N TYR A 210 -5.66 -19.78 -8.86
CA TYR A 210 -6.69 -19.05 -9.61
C TYR A 210 -7.61 -18.25 -8.67
N ARG A 211 -8.09 -18.87 -7.59
CA ARG A 211 -8.90 -18.24 -6.54
C ARG A 211 -8.18 -17.04 -5.93
N ARG A 212 -6.91 -17.20 -5.59
CA ARG A 212 -6.07 -16.14 -5.06
C ARG A 212 -5.96 -14.95 -6.00
N GLN A 213 -5.74 -15.21 -7.29
CA GLN A 213 -5.71 -14.15 -8.32
C GLN A 213 -7.07 -13.47 -8.45
N LEU A 214 -8.17 -14.23 -8.46
CA LEU A 214 -9.51 -13.71 -8.61
C LEU A 214 -9.87 -12.76 -7.45
N VAL A 215 -9.65 -13.17 -6.20
CA VAL A 215 -9.90 -12.37 -4.99
C VAL A 215 -9.03 -11.12 -4.99
N SER A 216 -7.73 -11.26 -5.25
CA SER A 216 -6.80 -10.12 -5.29
C SER A 216 -7.19 -9.11 -6.38
N ASN A 217 -7.49 -9.57 -7.58
CA ASN A 217 -7.89 -8.70 -8.69
C ASN A 217 -9.22 -7.99 -8.43
N GLN A 218 -10.21 -8.69 -7.86
CA GLN A 218 -11.51 -8.08 -7.54
C GLN A 218 -11.37 -7.04 -6.42
N SER A 219 -10.60 -7.34 -5.37
CA SER A 219 -10.26 -6.38 -4.32
C SER A 219 -9.58 -5.11 -4.89
N ALA A 220 -8.61 -5.27 -5.81
CA ALA A 220 -7.91 -4.16 -6.46
C ALA A 220 -8.84 -3.33 -7.35
N ARG A 221 -9.65 -3.99 -8.21
CA ARG A 221 -10.57 -3.33 -9.13
C ARG A 221 -11.58 -2.48 -8.39
N LEU A 222 -12.12 -2.99 -7.28
CA LEU A 222 -13.14 -2.33 -6.48
C LEU A 222 -12.56 -1.35 -5.45
N VAL A 223 -11.22 -1.29 -5.29
CA VAL A 223 -10.55 -0.55 -4.21
C VAL A 223 -11.26 -0.84 -2.89
N ALA A 224 -11.32 -2.12 -2.52
CA ALA A 224 -12.11 -2.62 -1.39
C ALA A 224 -11.32 -3.63 -0.57
N GLY A 225 -11.74 -3.79 0.70
CA GLY A 225 -11.47 -5.00 1.47
C GLY A 225 -12.25 -6.17 0.89
N TYR A 226 -11.68 -7.37 0.92
CA TYR A 226 -12.34 -8.58 0.46
C TYR A 226 -12.05 -9.74 1.39
N ILE A 227 -13.10 -10.37 1.90
CA ILE A 227 -13.04 -11.59 2.71
C ILE A 227 -13.62 -12.73 1.87
N TYR A 228 -12.81 -13.72 1.56
CA TYR A 228 -13.23 -14.97 0.94
C TYR A 228 -13.15 -16.07 2.00
N CYS A 229 -14.28 -16.68 2.34
CA CYS A 229 -14.38 -17.72 3.35
C CYS A 229 -14.96 -18.99 2.73
N SER A 230 -14.23 -20.10 2.75
CA SER A 230 -14.63 -21.33 2.06
C SER A 230 -14.81 -22.50 3.00
N ALA A 231 -15.72 -23.42 2.62
CA ALA A 231 -15.93 -24.69 3.29
C ALA A 231 -14.66 -25.53 3.35
N GLY A 232 -14.52 -26.30 4.42
CA GLY A 232 -13.37 -27.16 4.69
C GLY A 232 -13.79 -28.58 5.11
N ASP A 233 -13.09 -29.12 6.11
CA ASP A 233 -13.35 -30.47 6.61
C ASP A 233 -14.77 -30.66 7.12
N GLY A 234 -15.33 -31.83 6.83
CA GLY A 234 -16.66 -32.28 7.26
C GLY A 234 -17.68 -32.30 6.13
N GLU A 235 -17.43 -31.62 5.01
CA GLU A 235 -18.26 -31.80 3.82
C GLU A 235 -18.09 -33.21 3.22
N SER A 236 -19.10 -33.69 2.50
CA SER A 236 -19.04 -35.01 1.86
C SER A 236 -17.96 -35.04 0.78
N THR A 237 -17.13 -36.07 0.79
CA THR A 237 -16.09 -36.33 -0.20
C THR A 237 -16.52 -37.30 -1.29
N GLN A 238 -17.83 -37.40 -1.55
CA GLN A 238 -18.38 -38.30 -2.54
C GLN A 238 -17.75 -38.02 -3.94
N ASP A 239 -17.79 -36.75 -4.37
CA ASP A 239 -17.23 -36.30 -5.67
C ASP A 239 -16.33 -35.08 -5.55
N MET A 240 -16.30 -34.38 -4.41
CA MET A 240 -15.59 -33.12 -4.19
C MET A 240 -14.76 -33.19 -2.92
N VAL A 241 -13.69 -32.38 -2.86
CA VAL A 241 -12.90 -32.17 -1.65
C VAL A 241 -12.84 -30.68 -1.39
N PHE A 242 -13.02 -30.24 -0.14
CA PHE A 242 -13.01 -28.84 0.25
C PHE A 242 -11.78 -28.52 1.09
N SER A 243 -11.13 -27.42 0.79
CA SER A 243 -9.81 -27.11 1.35
C SER A 243 -9.81 -26.09 2.50
N GLY A 244 -10.95 -25.44 2.78
CA GLY A 244 -11.00 -24.38 3.80
C GLY A 244 -10.16 -23.14 3.43
N HIS A 245 -9.98 -22.87 2.14
CA HIS A 245 -9.12 -21.78 1.67
C HIS A 245 -9.73 -20.42 1.95
N ASN A 246 -9.29 -19.75 3.01
CA ASN A 246 -9.69 -18.41 3.41
C ASN A 246 -8.67 -17.37 2.93
N ILE A 247 -9.15 -16.23 2.42
CA ILE A 247 -8.32 -15.13 1.93
C ILE A 247 -8.90 -13.80 2.41
N ILE A 248 -8.06 -12.96 3.01
CA ILE A 248 -8.39 -11.57 3.34
C ILE A 248 -7.49 -10.67 2.51
N ALA A 249 -8.09 -9.80 1.69
CA ALA A 249 -7.37 -8.88 0.81
C ALA A 249 -7.80 -7.42 1.03
N GLU A 250 -6.90 -6.48 0.73
CA GLU A 250 -7.13 -5.04 0.77
C GLU A 250 -6.53 -4.38 -0.46
N ASN A 251 -7.37 -3.82 -1.34
CA ASN A 251 -6.93 -3.13 -2.55
C ASN A 251 -5.86 -3.94 -3.33
N GLY A 252 -6.14 -5.22 -3.54
CA GLY A 252 -5.28 -6.15 -4.30
C GLY A 252 -4.16 -6.83 -3.51
N SER A 253 -3.86 -6.38 -2.31
CA SER A 253 -2.85 -7.01 -1.45
C SER A 253 -3.48 -8.09 -0.58
N ILE A 254 -2.96 -9.31 -0.61
CA ILE A 254 -3.35 -10.35 0.34
C ILE A 254 -2.76 -9.99 1.71
N LEU A 255 -3.62 -9.87 2.71
CA LEU A 255 -3.25 -9.54 4.09
C LEU A 255 -3.05 -10.79 4.93
N ALA A 256 -3.95 -11.76 4.77
CA ALA A 256 -3.90 -13.04 5.44
C ALA A 256 -4.52 -14.14 4.56
N GLU A 257 -4.03 -15.35 4.70
CA GLU A 257 -4.46 -16.51 3.92
C GLU A 257 -4.31 -17.78 4.78
N SER A 258 -5.32 -18.65 4.77
CA SER A 258 -5.24 -19.95 5.47
C SER A 258 -4.36 -20.93 4.69
N ARG A 259 -3.87 -21.95 5.39
CA ARG A 259 -3.33 -23.12 4.72
C ARG A 259 -4.48 -23.97 4.20
N LEU A 260 -4.25 -24.63 3.07
CA LEU A 260 -5.22 -25.58 2.52
C LEU A 260 -5.37 -26.80 3.44
N PHE A 261 -6.59 -27.28 3.59
CA PHE A 261 -6.96 -28.43 4.41
C PHE A 261 -6.75 -28.23 5.92
N GLU A 262 -6.73 -26.98 6.36
CA GLU A 262 -6.71 -26.60 7.77
C GLU A 262 -7.95 -25.77 8.11
N ASN A 263 -8.85 -26.30 8.93
CA ASN A 263 -9.97 -25.52 9.46
C ASN A 263 -9.47 -24.53 10.53
N GLY A 264 -10.15 -23.40 10.65
CA GLY A 264 -9.77 -22.40 11.65
C GLY A 264 -10.26 -21.00 11.34
N ILE A 265 -9.62 -20.03 11.99
CA ILE A 265 -9.94 -18.61 11.88
C ILE A 265 -8.75 -17.90 11.25
N THR A 266 -8.98 -17.22 10.14
CA THR A 266 -8.02 -16.33 9.48
C THR A 266 -8.38 -14.89 9.82
N ILE A 267 -7.48 -14.14 10.47
CA ILE A 267 -7.74 -12.78 10.96
C ILE A 267 -6.78 -11.79 10.32
N SER A 268 -7.26 -10.59 10.03
CA SER A 268 -6.44 -9.42 9.69
C SER A 268 -7.20 -8.12 9.96
N GLU A 269 -6.53 -6.98 9.84
CA GLU A 269 -7.14 -5.65 9.92
C GLU A 269 -7.17 -4.99 8.55
N ILE A 270 -8.35 -4.50 8.14
CA ILE A 270 -8.53 -3.73 6.89
C ILE A 270 -8.59 -2.24 7.23
N ASP A 271 -7.91 -1.42 6.45
CA ASP A 271 -7.84 0.03 6.63
C ASP A 271 -8.86 0.75 5.74
N PHE A 272 -10.04 1.03 6.28
CA PHE A 272 -11.13 1.66 5.52
C PHE A 272 -10.87 3.14 5.19
N LYS A 273 -10.14 3.88 6.02
CA LYS A 273 -9.73 5.25 5.69
C LYS A 273 -8.76 5.29 4.51
N LYS A 274 -7.85 4.32 4.41
CA LYS A 274 -6.98 4.15 3.25
C LYS A 274 -7.78 3.86 1.98
N LEU A 275 -8.75 2.94 2.04
CA LEU A 275 -9.62 2.62 0.91
C LEU A 275 -10.43 3.83 0.46
N ALA A 276 -11.02 4.57 1.39
CA ALA A 276 -11.76 5.80 1.11
C ALA A 276 -10.86 6.89 0.50
N PHE A 277 -9.63 7.03 0.97
CA PHE A 277 -8.64 7.96 0.40
C PHE A 277 -8.32 7.60 -1.06
N GLU A 278 -8.04 6.33 -1.35
CA GLU A 278 -7.74 5.89 -2.72
C GLU A 278 -8.95 6.07 -3.66
N ARG A 279 -10.16 5.69 -3.24
CA ARG A 279 -11.38 5.92 -4.02
C ARG A 279 -11.58 7.39 -4.35
N ARG A 280 -11.42 8.29 -3.37
CA ARG A 280 -11.55 9.75 -3.55
C ARG A 280 -10.52 10.33 -4.51
N LYS A 281 -9.33 9.72 -4.58
CA LYS A 281 -8.22 10.16 -5.44
C LYS A 281 -8.39 9.71 -6.90
N ILE A 282 -9.08 8.60 -7.13
CA ILE A 282 -9.33 8.04 -8.47
C ILE A 282 -10.57 8.72 -9.06
N SER A 283 -10.36 9.70 -9.97
CA SER A 283 -11.44 10.47 -10.58
C SER A 283 -12.43 9.65 -11.41
N THR A 284 -12.04 8.46 -11.85
CA THR A 284 -12.88 7.51 -12.61
C THR A 284 -13.62 6.51 -11.71
N TYR A 285 -13.37 6.51 -10.40
CA TYR A 285 -14.14 5.70 -9.48
C TYR A 285 -15.53 6.31 -9.36
N PRO A 286 -16.62 5.52 -9.55
CA PRO A 286 -17.97 6.07 -9.50
C PRO A 286 -18.25 6.63 -8.10
N ALA A 287 -18.84 7.83 -8.04
CA ALA A 287 -19.41 8.33 -6.80
C ALA A 287 -20.45 7.32 -6.31
N SER A 288 -20.40 6.94 -5.03
CA SER A 288 -21.50 6.23 -4.42
C SER A 288 -22.71 7.15 -4.52
N ALA A 289 -23.74 6.73 -5.25
CA ALA A 289 -24.85 7.58 -5.50
C ALA A 289 -25.50 8.04 -4.19
N GLU A 290 -25.59 9.32 -3.98
CA GLU A 290 -26.71 9.88 -3.25
C GLU A 290 -27.97 9.39 -3.97
N TRP A 291 -28.92 8.86 -3.22
CA TRP A 291 -30.13 8.25 -3.72
C TRP A 291 -30.87 9.17 -4.67
N ASP A 292 -30.77 8.92 -5.99
CA ASP A 292 -31.70 9.47 -6.94
C ASP A 292 -32.85 8.48 -7.15
N TYR A 293 -33.98 8.76 -6.53
CA TYR A 293 -35.21 7.97 -6.62
C TYR A 293 -35.84 7.94 -8.02
N SER A 294 -35.20 8.49 -9.04
CA SER A 294 -35.85 8.79 -10.31
C SER A 294 -35.56 7.85 -11.49
N SER A 295 -34.61 6.90 -11.39
CA SER A 295 -34.28 6.01 -12.52
C SER A 295 -34.74 4.57 -12.31
N LYS A 296 -35.81 4.18 -12.99
CA LYS A 296 -36.44 2.85 -12.93
C LYS A 296 -36.09 1.91 -14.10
N ASP A 297 -35.01 2.12 -14.82
CA ASP A 297 -34.73 1.39 -16.09
C ASP A 297 -33.37 0.68 -16.09
N SER A 298 -33.16 -0.25 -15.17
CA SER A 298 -31.99 -1.13 -15.23
C SER A 298 -32.26 -2.46 -14.57
N GLY A 299 -31.56 -3.52 -14.98
CA GLY A 299 -31.83 -4.90 -14.58
C GLY A 299 -31.85 -5.13 -13.05
N PHE A 300 -32.28 -6.32 -12.62
CA PHE A 300 -32.53 -6.66 -11.21
C PHE A 300 -31.33 -6.47 -10.25
N LEU A 301 -30.11 -6.34 -10.76
CA LEU A 301 -28.91 -5.95 -10.01
C LEU A 301 -28.47 -4.53 -10.39
N ASP A 302 -29.30 -3.55 -10.22
CA ASP A 302 -28.87 -2.17 -10.22
C ASP A 302 -28.54 -1.72 -8.79
N LYS A 303 -27.62 -0.75 -8.64
CA LYS A 303 -27.33 -0.11 -7.34
C LYS A 303 -28.61 0.39 -6.63
N ASP A 304 -29.65 0.74 -7.41
CA ASP A 304 -30.94 1.25 -6.93
C ASP A 304 -31.85 0.14 -6.37
N ASN A 305 -31.50 -1.14 -6.59
CA ASN A 305 -32.22 -2.31 -6.08
C ASN A 305 -31.48 -3.00 -4.91
N ILE A 306 -30.42 -2.37 -4.38
CA ILE A 306 -29.68 -2.86 -3.22
C ILE A 306 -30.10 -2.06 -2.00
N SER A 307 -30.72 -2.74 -1.03
CA SER A 307 -31.16 -2.14 0.23
C SER A 307 -30.00 -1.70 1.10
N ARG A 308 -30.26 -0.77 2.00
CA ARG A 308 -29.28 -0.28 2.97
C ARG A 308 -29.78 -0.44 4.38
N GLU A 309 -29.04 -1.19 5.16
CA GLU A 309 -29.24 -1.35 6.60
C GLU A 309 -28.11 -0.66 7.37
N ARG A 310 -28.40 -0.25 8.60
CA ARG A 310 -27.40 0.36 9.48
C ARG A 310 -26.99 -0.63 10.55
N PHE A 311 -25.72 -0.54 10.94
CA PHE A 311 -25.18 -1.27 12.07
C PHE A 311 -24.21 -0.40 12.86
N SER A 312 -24.04 -0.70 14.13
CA SER A 312 -23.19 0.07 15.04
C SER A 312 -22.03 -0.76 15.56
N LEU A 313 -20.91 -0.11 15.83
CA LEU A 313 -19.72 -0.70 16.44
C LEU A 313 -19.28 0.10 17.66
N GLU A 314 -18.90 -0.58 18.73
CA GLU A 314 -18.25 0.06 19.86
C GLU A 314 -16.85 0.54 19.48
N MET A 315 -16.65 1.85 19.55
CA MET A 315 -15.40 2.49 19.14
C MET A 315 -14.28 2.30 20.16
N GLY A 316 -13.29 1.50 19.81
CA GLY A 316 -12.09 1.26 20.59
C GLY A 316 -10.80 1.36 19.75
N GLU A 317 -9.66 1.15 20.37
CA GLU A 317 -8.39 0.97 19.63
C GLU A 317 -8.31 -0.45 19.11
N THR A 318 -8.02 -0.59 17.82
CA THR A 318 -7.81 -1.92 17.20
C THR A 318 -6.39 -2.38 17.50
N ALA A 319 -6.23 -3.52 18.17
CA ALA A 319 -4.94 -4.18 18.30
C ALA A 319 -4.51 -4.70 16.92
N LEU A 320 -3.37 -4.23 16.42
CA LEU A 320 -2.88 -4.57 15.09
C LEU A 320 -2.03 -5.84 15.14
N THR A 321 -2.29 -6.77 14.22
CA THR A 321 -1.47 -7.96 13.99
C THR A 321 -0.68 -7.87 12.69
N ARG A 322 -1.01 -6.90 11.84
CA ARG A 322 -0.30 -6.63 10.58
C ARG A 322 1.13 -6.18 10.83
N ILE A 323 2.03 -6.62 9.96
CA ILE A 323 3.41 -6.16 9.93
C ILE A 323 3.51 -4.93 9.04
N PHE A 324 4.05 -3.84 9.58
CA PHE A 324 4.36 -2.62 8.83
C PHE A 324 5.85 -2.59 8.54
N ALA A 325 6.22 -2.64 7.26
CA ALA A 325 7.62 -2.63 6.86
C ALA A 325 8.31 -1.32 7.28
N LYS A 326 9.47 -1.41 7.94
CA LYS A 326 10.32 -0.25 8.30
C LYS A 326 10.75 0.54 7.06
N THR A 327 11.02 -0.18 5.99
CA THR A 327 11.44 0.37 4.69
C THR A 327 10.39 0.05 3.62
N PRO A 328 9.25 0.78 3.58
CA PRO A 328 8.09 0.41 2.78
C PRO A 328 8.29 0.52 1.26
N PHE A 329 9.36 1.18 0.81
CA PHE A 329 9.75 1.25 -0.60
C PHE A 329 10.55 0.04 -1.08
N ILE A 330 11.00 -0.82 -0.16
CA ILE A 330 11.94 -1.91 -0.43
C ILE A 330 11.24 -3.25 -0.19
N PRO A 331 11.14 -4.14 -1.20
CA PRO A 331 10.64 -5.49 -0.98
C PRO A 331 11.50 -6.29 0.00
N SER A 332 10.86 -7.04 0.88
CA SER A 332 11.56 -7.94 1.81
C SER A 332 12.21 -9.12 1.09
N ASN A 333 11.57 -9.64 0.03
CA ASN A 333 12.09 -10.73 -0.77
C ASN A 333 13.26 -10.28 -1.66
N GLN A 334 14.40 -10.98 -1.60
CA GLN A 334 15.62 -10.65 -2.34
C GLN A 334 15.42 -10.69 -3.87
N ALA A 335 14.72 -11.71 -4.39
CA ALA A 335 14.50 -11.85 -5.84
C ALA A 335 13.61 -10.71 -6.37
N GLU A 336 12.52 -10.39 -5.69
CA GLU A 336 11.64 -9.28 -6.03
C GLU A 336 12.38 -7.93 -5.93
N ARG A 337 13.23 -7.76 -4.92
CA ARG A 337 14.05 -6.57 -4.74
C ARG A 337 15.02 -6.37 -5.91
N ASN A 338 15.69 -7.45 -6.35
CA ASN A 338 16.62 -7.41 -7.48
C ASN A 338 15.90 -7.07 -8.79
N GLU A 339 14.75 -7.70 -9.05
CA GLU A 339 13.92 -7.38 -10.22
C GLU A 339 13.47 -5.91 -10.20
N ARG A 340 13.04 -5.41 -9.05
CA ARG A 340 12.64 -4.00 -8.86
C ARG A 340 13.81 -3.06 -9.08
N CYS A 341 15.00 -3.33 -8.54
CA CYS A 341 16.20 -2.53 -8.77
C CYS A 341 16.57 -2.47 -10.26
N HIS A 342 16.52 -3.61 -10.93
CA HIS A 342 16.75 -3.68 -12.38
C HIS A 342 15.77 -2.79 -13.16
N LEU A 343 14.48 -2.93 -12.88
CA LEU A 343 13.44 -2.14 -13.56
C LEU A 343 13.58 -0.64 -13.29
N ILE A 344 13.92 -0.24 -12.05
CA ILE A 344 14.17 1.16 -11.69
C ILE A 344 15.30 1.74 -12.55
N LEU A 345 16.44 1.06 -12.62
CA LEU A 345 17.59 1.50 -13.43
C LEU A 345 17.21 1.63 -14.92
N GLN A 346 16.42 0.68 -15.45
CA GLN A 346 15.90 0.79 -16.82
C GLN A 346 15.01 2.02 -17.00
N MET A 347 14.08 2.28 -16.09
CA MET A 347 13.18 3.43 -16.18
C MET A 347 13.94 4.75 -16.10
N GLN A 348 14.90 4.88 -15.18
CA GLN A 348 15.74 6.07 -15.04
C GLN A 348 16.56 6.32 -16.31
N SER A 349 17.24 5.28 -16.81
CA SER A 349 18.11 5.39 -18.00
C SER A 349 17.33 5.67 -19.28
N HIS A 350 16.15 5.09 -19.50
CA HIS A 350 15.28 5.40 -20.62
C HIS A 350 14.76 6.85 -20.57
N GLY A 351 14.41 7.34 -19.38
CA GLY A 351 14.01 8.73 -19.18
C GLY A 351 15.12 9.70 -19.58
N LEU A 352 16.34 9.47 -19.10
CA LEU A 352 17.50 10.29 -19.42
C LEU A 352 17.88 10.15 -20.90
N MET A 353 17.94 8.93 -21.44
CA MET A 353 18.22 8.66 -22.86
C MET A 353 17.30 9.48 -23.78
N LYS A 354 15.99 9.47 -23.51
CA LYS A 354 15.03 10.27 -24.29
C LYS A 354 15.30 11.76 -24.22
N ARG A 355 15.69 12.28 -23.04
CA ARG A 355 16.00 13.68 -22.86
C ARG A 355 17.26 14.08 -23.65
N ILE A 356 18.34 13.29 -23.56
CA ILE A 356 19.59 13.51 -24.30
C ILE A 356 19.31 13.52 -25.82
N ALA A 357 18.59 12.54 -26.32
CA ALA A 357 18.23 12.45 -27.73
C ALA A 357 17.41 13.65 -28.21
N HIS A 358 16.43 14.10 -27.42
CA HIS A 358 15.57 15.22 -27.76
C HIS A 358 16.30 16.56 -27.80
N THR A 359 17.17 16.80 -26.83
CA THR A 359 17.93 18.06 -26.73
C THR A 359 19.14 18.10 -27.67
N HIS A 360 19.46 16.99 -28.33
CA HIS A 360 20.67 16.82 -29.13
C HIS A 360 21.97 17.16 -28.38
N SER A 361 21.96 16.95 -27.05
CA SER A 361 23.12 17.20 -26.19
C SER A 361 24.30 16.31 -26.60
N LYS A 362 25.45 16.92 -26.81
CA LYS A 362 26.69 16.20 -27.18
C LYS A 362 27.28 15.46 -26.00
N THR A 363 27.06 15.95 -24.79
CA THR A 363 27.55 15.35 -23.55
C THR A 363 26.50 15.45 -22.45
N VAL A 364 26.71 14.73 -21.37
CA VAL A 364 26.06 14.97 -20.07
C VAL A 364 27.12 15.38 -19.07
N VAL A 365 26.79 16.34 -18.21
CA VAL A 365 27.67 16.84 -17.16
C VAL A 365 27.03 16.48 -15.81
N ILE A 366 27.82 15.89 -14.93
CA ILE A 366 27.33 15.47 -13.60
C ILE A 366 28.37 15.85 -12.54
N GLY A 367 27.91 16.37 -11.40
CA GLY A 367 28.73 16.54 -10.21
C GLY A 367 28.94 15.20 -9.51
N ILE A 368 30.17 14.79 -9.29
CA ILE A 368 30.50 13.55 -8.59
C ILE A 368 31.20 13.87 -7.26
N SER A 369 30.54 13.55 -6.14
CA SER A 369 31.10 13.73 -4.80
C SER A 369 31.78 12.47 -4.28
N GLY A 370 31.51 11.31 -4.88
CA GLY A 370 31.87 10.00 -4.32
C GLY A 370 30.84 9.45 -3.32
N GLY A 371 29.69 10.15 -3.15
CA GLY A 371 28.56 9.67 -2.36
C GLY A 371 27.53 8.88 -3.17
N LEU A 372 26.58 8.21 -2.48
CA LEU A 372 25.60 7.28 -3.07
C LEU A 372 24.74 7.89 -4.18
N ASP A 373 24.24 9.12 -4.00
CA ASP A 373 23.30 9.74 -4.94
C ASP A 373 23.96 10.10 -6.26
N SER A 374 25.16 10.69 -6.20
CA SER A 374 25.97 11.00 -7.37
C SER A 374 26.44 9.73 -8.08
N THR A 375 26.75 8.68 -7.32
CA THR A 375 27.07 7.35 -7.86
C THR A 375 25.91 6.76 -8.63
N LEU A 376 24.71 6.68 -8.04
CA LEU A 376 23.52 6.18 -8.74
C LEU A 376 23.25 7.00 -10.02
N ALA A 377 23.31 8.32 -9.93
CA ALA A 377 23.07 9.17 -11.10
C ALA A 377 24.12 8.95 -12.21
N LEU A 378 25.38 8.70 -11.86
CA LEU A 378 26.44 8.36 -12.82
C LEU A 378 26.20 7.01 -13.49
N LEU A 379 25.79 5.97 -12.73
CA LEU A 379 25.41 4.66 -13.27
C LEU A 379 24.25 4.79 -14.26
N VAL A 380 23.24 5.61 -13.95
CA VAL A 380 22.13 5.92 -14.86
C VAL A 380 22.60 6.62 -16.13
N CYS A 381 23.58 7.55 -16.03
CA CYS A 381 24.19 8.19 -17.20
C CYS A 381 24.89 7.18 -18.10
N VAL A 382 25.66 6.26 -17.53
CA VAL A 382 26.34 5.18 -18.28
C VAL A 382 25.34 4.33 -19.02
N MET A 383 24.31 3.82 -18.34
CA MET A 383 23.26 3.03 -18.98
C MET A 383 22.51 3.81 -20.08
N ALA A 384 22.28 5.10 -19.90
CA ALA A 384 21.65 5.93 -20.93
C ALA A 384 22.54 6.10 -22.17
N MET A 385 23.87 6.20 -22.01
CA MET A 385 24.81 6.23 -23.12
C MET A 385 24.87 4.87 -23.85
N ASP A 386 24.83 3.75 -23.11
CA ASP A 386 24.75 2.41 -23.71
C ASP A 386 23.50 2.25 -24.58
N LEU A 387 22.34 2.71 -24.10
CA LEU A 387 21.08 2.71 -24.87
C LEU A 387 21.17 3.57 -26.13
N LEU A 388 21.90 4.68 -26.09
CA LEU A 388 22.16 5.55 -27.23
C LEU A 388 23.27 5.02 -28.15
N LYS A 389 23.99 3.96 -27.75
CA LYS A 389 25.20 3.45 -28.42
C LYS A 389 26.27 4.52 -28.58
N ARG A 390 26.46 5.31 -27.52
CA ARG A 390 27.43 6.39 -27.45
C ARG A 390 28.56 6.03 -26.47
N PRO A 391 29.77 6.56 -26.68
CA PRO A 391 30.90 6.29 -25.79
C PRO A 391 30.65 6.91 -24.40
N HIS A 392 31.11 6.25 -23.36
CA HIS A 392 31.02 6.76 -21.98
C HIS A 392 31.83 8.04 -21.78
N THR A 393 32.85 8.31 -22.63
CA THR A 393 33.61 9.58 -22.65
C THR A 393 32.72 10.80 -22.95
N ASP A 394 31.51 10.62 -23.46
CA ASP A 394 30.51 11.70 -23.58
C ASP A 394 29.89 12.09 -22.22
N ILE A 395 30.20 11.38 -21.16
CA ILE A 395 29.84 11.75 -19.78
C ILE A 395 31.03 12.50 -19.16
N VAL A 396 30.77 13.73 -18.72
CA VAL A 396 31.76 14.58 -18.04
C VAL A 396 31.43 14.61 -16.56
N ALA A 397 32.07 13.76 -15.78
CA ALA A 397 31.96 13.72 -14.32
C ALA A 397 32.91 14.74 -13.70
N VAL A 398 32.37 15.68 -12.92
CA VAL A 398 33.15 16.78 -12.35
C VAL A 398 33.15 16.66 -10.82
N THR A 399 34.36 16.47 -10.25
CA THR A 399 34.54 16.64 -8.81
C THR A 399 34.99 18.06 -8.52
N MET A 400 34.46 18.64 -7.46
CA MET A 400 34.68 20.04 -7.10
C MET A 400 35.07 20.14 -5.62
N PRO A 401 36.32 19.75 -5.28
CA PRO A 401 36.80 19.83 -3.91
C PRO A 401 36.72 21.25 -3.37
N CYS A 402 36.36 21.34 -2.09
CA CYS A 402 36.34 22.56 -1.30
C CYS A 402 36.67 22.18 0.17
N PHE A 403 36.27 22.97 1.13
CA PHE A 403 36.71 22.86 2.53
C PHE A 403 36.32 21.58 3.24
N GLY A 404 35.21 20.92 2.83
CA GLY A 404 34.65 19.71 3.46
C GLY A 404 34.92 18.39 2.73
N THR A 405 35.66 18.40 1.61
CA THR A 405 35.90 17.20 0.80
C THR A 405 36.97 16.32 1.41
N THR A 406 36.63 15.03 1.69
CA THR A 406 37.61 14.07 2.25
C THR A 406 38.45 13.41 1.16
N LYS A 407 39.65 12.90 1.56
CA LYS A 407 40.51 12.15 0.63
C LYS A 407 39.84 10.88 0.11
N ARG A 408 39.05 10.20 0.94
CA ARG A 408 38.37 8.93 0.58
C ARG A 408 37.31 9.17 -0.50
N THR A 409 36.42 10.12 -0.31
CA THR A 409 35.36 10.43 -1.27
C THR A 409 35.88 10.90 -2.60
N ARG A 410 36.97 11.73 -2.59
CA ARG A 410 37.66 12.14 -3.81
C ARG A 410 38.29 10.95 -4.55
N SER A 411 38.96 10.05 -3.83
CA SER A 411 39.55 8.83 -4.41
C SER A 411 38.47 7.92 -5.01
N ASN A 412 37.36 7.72 -4.30
CA ASN A 412 36.25 6.92 -4.79
C ASN A 412 35.62 7.49 -6.07
N ALA A 413 35.48 8.80 -6.16
CA ALA A 413 34.99 9.46 -7.37
C ALA A 413 35.91 9.22 -8.59
N GLU A 414 37.22 9.32 -8.40
CA GLU A 414 38.21 9.09 -9.46
C GLU A 414 38.20 7.62 -9.91
N ILE A 415 38.32 6.65 -8.97
CA ILE A 415 38.31 5.20 -9.26
C ILE A 415 37.03 4.79 -9.96
N LEU A 416 35.89 5.30 -9.51
CA LEU A 416 34.58 5.01 -10.10
C LEU A 416 34.50 5.50 -11.56
N CYS A 417 34.98 6.73 -11.81
CA CYS A 417 34.98 7.29 -13.15
C CYS A 417 35.89 6.52 -14.11
N ASP A 418 37.10 6.15 -13.64
CA ASP A 418 38.03 5.32 -14.41
C ASP A 418 37.46 3.95 -14.74
N ALA A 419 36.86 3.28 -13.74
CA ALA A 419 36.26 1.97 -13.92
C ALA A 419 35.08 1.98 -14.91
N LEU A 420 34.33 3.09 -15.00
CA LEU A 420 33.23 3.30 -15.94
C LEU A 420 33.66 3.86 -17.29
N GLY A 421 34.91 4.29 -17.45
CA GLY A 421 35.47 4.89 -18.68
C GLY A 421 34.84 6.23 -19.04
N VAL A 422 34.45 7.03 -18.05
CA VAL A 422 33.87 8.37 -18.24
C VAL A 422 34.94 9.44 -18.19
N THR A 423 34.68 10.62 -18.77
CA THR A 423 35.59 11.76 -18.71
C THR A 423 35.57 12.39 -17.32
N PHE A 424 36.65 12.25 -16.57
CA PHE A 424 36.79 12.83 -15.23
C PHE A 424 37.43 14.21 -15.28
N ARG A 425 36.89 15.17 -14.54
CA ARG A 425 37.46 16.50 -14.33
C ARG A 425 37.48 16.88 -12.86
N GLU A 426 38.56 17.47 -12.41
CA GLU A 426 38.66 18.10 -11.10
C GLU A 426 38.72 19.62 -11.24
N VAL A 427 37.90 20.32 -10.47
CA VAL A 427 37.84 21.77 -10.40
C VAL A 427 37.85 22.21 -8.94
N ASP A 428 39.01 22.64 -8.43
CA ASP A 428 39.11 23.23 -7.10
C ASP A 428 38.38 24.58 -7.07
N ILE A 429 37.30 24.66 -6.30
CA ILE A 429 36.45 25.85 -6.20
C ILE A 429 36.82 26.75 -5.00
N SER A 430 37.77 26.35 -4.16
CA SER A 430 38.10 27.02 -2.90
C SER A 430 38.41 28.51 -3.08
N LYS A 431 39.19 28.86 -4.09
CA LYS A 431 39.54 30.26 -4.37
C LYS A 431 38.33 31.10 -4.79
N ALA A 432 37.45 30.53 -5.61
CA ALA A 432 36.24 31.22 -6.06
C ALA A 432 35.27 31.47 -4.92
N VAL A 433 35.12 30.48 -4.02
CA VAL A 433 34.28 30.59 -2.83
C VAL A 433 34.85 31.61 -1.83
N LEU A 434 36.16 31.62 -1.58
CA LEU A 434 36.81 32.62 -0.72
C LEU A 434 36.64 34.03 -1.27
N GLN A 435 36.84 34.24 -2.58
CA GLN A 435 36.61 35.54 -3.22
C GLN A 435 35.14 35.97 -3.08
N HIS A 436 34.21 35.04 -3.26
CA HIS A 436 32.79 35.33 -3.05
C HIS A 436 32.49 35.75 -1.61
N PHE A 437 33.06 35.08 -0.60
CA PHE A 437 32.90 35.45 0.80
C PHE A 437 33.45 36.86 1.08
N GLU A 438 34.63 37.19 0.54
CA GLU A 438 35.18 38.53 0.62
C GLU A 438 34.25 39.59 -0.02
N ASP A 439 33.75 39.32 -1.23
CA ASP A 439 32.88 40.23 -1.97
C ASP A 439 31.57 40.57 -1.22
N ILE A 440 31.02 39.59 -0.46
CA ILE A 440 29.78 39.75 0.32
C ILE A 440 30.03 40.13 1.81
N GLY A 441 31.30 40.23 2.23
CA GLY A 441 31.68 40.54 3.61
C GLY A 441 31.39 39.41 4.62
N HIS A 442 31.40 38.13 4.17
CA HIS A 442 31.21 36.97 5.04
C HIS A 442 32.53 36.50 5.66
N ASP A 443 32.54 36.27 6.99
CA ASP A 443 33.73 35.72 7.67
C ASP A 443 33.87 34.23 7.37
N TYR A 444 35.03 33.80 6.92
CA TYR A 444 35.35 32.39 6.68
C TYR A 444 35.13 31.50 7.91
N ASN A 445 35.34 32.04 9.11
CA ASN A 445 35.16 31.30 10.36
C ASN A 445 33.68 31.18 10.80
N ASP A 446 32.77 31.90 10.14
CA ASP A 446 31.32 31.73 10.34
C ASP A 446 30.80 30.60 9.47
N HIS A 447 30.72 29.39 10.01
CA HIS A 447 30.23 28.19 9.36
C HIS A 447 28.68 28.12 9.33
N SER A 448 28.06 29.27 9.09
CA SER A 448 26.59 29.38 8.96
C SER A 448 26.09 28.86 7.60
N VAL A 449 24.75 28.92 7.42
CA VAL A 449 24.10 28.55 6.14
C VAL A 449 24.67 29.32 4.93
N VAL A 450 25.30 30.49 5.12
CA VAL A 450 25.95 31.25 4.05
C VAL A 450 27.19 30.52 3.56
N PHE A 451 28.00 29.98 4.48
CA PHE A 451 29.18 29.19 4.19
C PHE A 451 28.87 27.94 3.36
N GLU A 452 27.82 27.19 3.77
CA GLU A 452 27.40 25.99 3.06
C GLU A 452 26.77 26.31 1.69
N ASN A 453 25.84 27.26 1.65
CA ASN A 453 25.14 27.64 0.41
C ASN A 453 26.09 28.29 -0.63
N GLY A 454 27.11 29.02 -0.19
CA GLY A 454 28.13 29.61 -1.09
C GLY A 454 28.83 28.52 -1.89
N GLN A 455 29.28 27.45 -1.23
CA GLN A 455 29.94 26.32 -1.88
C GLN A 455 29.00 25.56 -2.83
N ALA A 456 27.77 25.25 -2.39
CA ALA A 456 26.81 24.52 -3.19
C ALA A 456 26.44 25.28 -4.49
N ARG A 457 26.23 26.60 -4.40
CA ARG A 457 25.96 27.43 -5.60
C ARG A 457 27.15 27.55 -6.52
N GLU A 458 28.36 27.61 -6.00
CA GLU A 458 29.58 27.63 -6.82
C GLU A 458 29.74 26.33 -7.62
N ARG A 459 29.49 25.17 -6.99
CA ARG A 459 29.46 23.86 -7.67
C ARG A 459 28.45 23.86 -8.83
N THR A 460 27.26 24.34 -8.61
CA THR A 460 26.22 24.40 -9.65
C THR A 460 26.61 25.35 -10.79
N LYS A 461 27.16 26.51 -10.48
CA LYS A 461 27.68 27.47 -11.48
C LYS A 461 28.73 26.82 -12.37
N VAL A 462 29.67 26.09 -11.79
CA VAL A 462 30.72 25.38 -12.52
C VAL A 462 30.15 24.34 -13.46
N LEU A 463 29.22 23.48 -12.96
CA LEU A 463 28.57 22.45 -13.78
C LEU A 463 27.81 23.03 -14.97
N MET A 464 27.03 24.09 -14.77
CA MET A 464 26.25 24.76 -15.82
C MET A 464 27.16 25.36 -16.90
N ASN A 465 28.25 25.99 -16.49
CA ASN A 465 29.21 26.58 -17.43
C ASN A 465 29.99 25.50 -18.21
N ILE A 466 30.41 24.42 -17.57
CA ILE A 466 31.02 23.28 -18.26
C ILE A 466 30.04 22.67 -19.27
N ALA A 467 28.77 22.50 -18.90
CA ALA A 467 27.74 21.99 -19.82
C ALA A 467 27.64 22.88 -21.08
N ASN A 468 27.66 24.20 -20.93
CA ASN A 468 27.69 25.12 -22.06
C ASN A 468 28.95 24.94 -22.93
N GLN A 469 30.14 24.79 -22.32
CA GLN A 469 31.41 24.59 -23.06
C GLN A 469 31.41 23.32 -23.90
N VAL A 470 30.82 22.23 -23.38
CA VAL A 470 30.82 20.92 -24.04
C VAL A 470 29.51 20.60 -24.79
N SER A 471 28.64 21.60 -24.98
CA SER A 471 27.31 21.43 -25.60
C SER A 471 26.51 20.31 -24.94
N GLY A 472 26.55 20.27 -23.62
CA GLY A 472 25.95 19.23 -22.81
C GLY A 472 24.77 19.70 -21.97
N MET A 473 24.24 18.79 -21.15
CA MET A 473 23.22 19.07 -20.17
C MET A 473 23.65 18.59 -18.78
N VAL A 474 23.23 19.30 -17.73
CA VAL A 474 23.51 18.93 -16.33
C VAL A 474 22.47 17.94 -15.84
N VAL A 475 22.96 16.81 -15.31
CA VAL A 475 22.14 15.77 -14.66
C VAL A 475 22.16 15.98 -13.14
N GLY A 476 20.96 16.03 -12.54
CA GLY A 476 20.77 16.21 -11.10
C GLY A 476 20.83 14.89 -10.35
N THR A 477 21.37 14.94 -9.15
CA THR A 477 21.64 13.78 -8.29
C THR A 477 20.71 13.68 -7.09
N GLY A 478 19.99 14.77 -6.73
CA GLY A 478 19.13 14.83 -5.55
C GLY A 478 18.00 13.77 -5.56
N ASP A 479 17.80 13.12 -4.43
CA ASP A 479 16.82 12.04 -4.26
C ASP A 479 15.47 12.54 -3.69
N LEU A 480 14.50 11.63 -3.62
CA LEU A 480 13.14 11.94 -3.16
C LEU A 480 13.10 12.38 -1.69
N SER A 481 13.92 11.78 -0.82
CA SER A 481 13.93 12.07 0.62
C SER A 481 14.52 13.45 0.90
N GLU A 482 15.58 13.82 0.19
CA GLU A 482 16.13 15.17 0.23
C GLU A 482 15.11 16.21 -0.26
N LEU A 483 14.39 15.91 -1.33
CA LEU A 483 13.34 16.78 -1.85
C LEU A 483 12.17 16.92 -0.87
N ALA A 484 11.80 15.85 -0.13
CA ALA A 484 10.77 15.91 0.88
C ALA A 484 11.14 16.85 2.03
N LEU A 485 12.37 16.72 2.54
CA LEU A 485 12.90 17.52 3.63
C LEU A 485 13.38 18.92 3.20
N GLY A 486 13.48 19.16 1.88
CA GLY A 486 14.13 20.35 1.34
C GLY A 486 15.61 20.44 1.75
N TRP A 487 16.27 19.28 1.91
CA TRP A 487 17.69 19.18 2.26
C TRP A 487 18.56 19.34 1.03
N ALA A 488 18.53 20.54 0.49
CA ALA A 488 19.31 20.98 -0.65
C ALA A 488 19.39 22.51 -0.64
N THR A 489 20.45 23.07 -1.18
CA THR A 489 20.60 24.52 -1.33
C THR A 489 19.75 25.01 -2.49
N TYR A 490 18.82 25.94 -2.21
CA TYR A 490 18.03 26.57 -3.25
C TYR A 490 18.92 27.26 -4.29
N ASN A 491 18.65 26.98 -5.56
CA ASN A 491 19.45 27.46 -6.69
C ASN A 491 20.94 27.03 -6.60
N GLY A 492 21.18 25.90 -5.94
CA GLY A 492 22.47 25.21 -5.86
C GLY A 492 22.30 23.77 -6.34
N ASP A 493 22.65 22.81 -5.51
CA ASP A 493 22.57 21.37 -5.79
C ASP A 493 21.16 20.86 -6.10
N HIS A 494 20.11 21.59 -5.71
CA HIS A 494 18.73 21.26 -6.08
C HIS A 494 18.40 21.53 -7.56
N MET A 495 19.24 22.26 -8.28
CA MET A 495 19.03 22.67 -9.68
C MET A 495 19.83 21.82 -10.66
N SER A 496 19.16 21.38 -11.72
CA SER A 496 19.75 20.66 -12.84
C SER A 496 18.86 20.83 -14.09
N MET A 497 19.27 20.26 -15.20
CA MET A 497 18.44 20.22 -16.41
C MET A 497 17.56 18.96 -16.47
N TYR A 498 17.92 17.90 -15.74
CA TYR A 498 17.12 16.69 -15.58
C TYR A 498 17.52 15.93 -14.29
N GLY A 499 16.58 15.66 -13.40
CA GLY A 499 16.81 14.96 -12.12
C GLY A 499 16.50 13.47 -12.24
N VAL A 500 17.53 12.63 -12.28
CA VAL A 500 17.34 11.17 -12.47
C VAL A 500 16.87 10.44 -11.21
N ASN A 501 17.26 10.94 -10.01
CA ASN A 501 16.94 10.30 -8.73
C ASN A 501 15.71 10.92 -8.04
N ALA A 502 15.05 11.92 -8.61
CA ALA A 502 13.98 12.70 -7.98
C ALA A 502 12.77 11.89 -7.47
N SER A 503 12.64 10.65 -7.91
CA SER A 503 11.56 9.71 -7.48
C SER A 503 12.07 8.51 -6.69
N ILE A 504 13.35 8.51 -6.29
CA ILE A 504 14.00 7.40 -5.57
C ILE A 504 14.25 7.82 -4.12
N PRO A 505 13.66 7.17 -3.10
CA PRO A 505 13.95 7.48 -1.70
C PRO A 505 15.36 7.05 -1.30
N LYS A 506 15.96 7.75 -0.34
CA LYS A 506 17.34 7.53 0.13
C LYS A 506 17.62 6.07 0.52
N THR A 507 16.68 5.45 1.23
CA THR A 507 16.79 4.04 1.64
C THR A 507 16.90 3.09 0.45
N LEU A 508 16.24 3.41 -0.67
CA LEU A 508 16.26 2.58 -1.89
C LEU A 508 17.52 2.81 -2.74
N VAL A 509 18.09 4.01 -2.73
CA VAL A 509 19.35 4.33 -3.46
C VAL A 509 20.45 3.34 -3.12
N ARG A 510 20.64 3.05 -1.82
CA ARG A 510 21.63 2.08 -1.34
C ARG A 510 21.46 0.70 -1.98
N HIS A 511 20.24 0.20 -2.05
CA HIS A 511 19.94 -1.13 -2.61
C HIS A 511 20.13 -1.18 -4.13
N ILE A 512 19.87 -0.10 -4.83
CA ILE A 512 20.09 -0.03 -6.28
C ILE A 512 21.60 -0.03 -6.60
N VAL A 513 22.39 0.72 -5.86
CA VAL A 513 23.87 0.74 -6.03
C VAL A 513 24.45 -0.63 -5.68
N GLN A 514 24.00 -1.26 -4.61
CA GLN A 514 24.39 -2.63 -4.25
C GLN A 514 24.04 -3.63 -5.35
N TYR A 515 22.80 -3.60 -5.85
CA TYR A 515 22.36 -4.45 -6.95
C TYR A 515 23.26 -4.30 -8.19
N TYR A 516 23.62 -3.06 -8.55
CA TYR A 516 24.53 -2.82 -9.68
C TYR A 516 25.91 -3.43 -9.42
N GLY A 517 26.47 -3.27 -8.23
CA GLY A 517 27.72 -3.89 -7.81
C GLY A 517 27.70 -5.41 -7.83
N ASP A 518 26.56 -6.02 -7.43
CA ASP A 518 26.37 -7.47 -7.44
C ASP A 518 26.28 -8.05 -8.86
N THR A 519 25.83 -7.26 -9.83
CA THR A 519 25.57 -7.71 -11.20
C THR A 519 26.60 -7.23 -12.22
N CYS A 520 27.48 -6.29 -11.86
CA CYS A 520 28.54 -5.84 -12.75
C CYS A 520 29.64 -6.91 -12.90
N THR A 521 30.34 -6.89 -14.04
CA THR A 521 31.39 -7.87 -14.38
C THR A 521 32.81 -7.43 -14.02
N SER A 522 32.99 -6.17 -13.60
CA SER A 522 34.29 -5.59 -13.25
C SER A 522 34.52 -5.65 -11.74
N ASP A 523 35.55 -6.35 -11.29
CA ASP A 523 35.91 -6.43 -9.87
C ASP A 523 36.26 -5.04 -9.31
N THR A 524 37.02 -4.22 -10.04
CA THR A 524 37.35 -2.85 -9.63
C THR A 524 36.10 -1.97 -9.43
N LEU A 525 35.12 -2.08 -10.34
CA LEU A 525 33.85 -1.37 -10.20
C LEU A 525 33.07 -1.86 -8.98
N LYS A 526 33.01 -3.16 -8.78
CA LYS A 526 32.37 -3.76 -7.62
C LYS A 526 33.00 -3.26 -6.31
N ASP A 527 34.31 -3.32 -6.19
CA ASP A 527 35.04 -2.92 -4.98
C ASP A 527 34.81 -1.44 -4.62
N VAL A 528 34.88 -0.53 -5.59
CA VAL A 528 34.63 0.89 -5.34
C VAL A 528 33.16 1.17 -4.99
N LEU A 529 32.20 0.46 -5.60
CA LEU A 529 30.79 0.60 -5.23
C LEU A 529 30.52 0.13 -3.79
N TYR A 530 31.17 -0.93 -3.34
CA TYR A 530 31.05 -1.39 -1.95
C TYR A 530 31.75 -0.44 -0.97
N ASP A 531 32.89 0.17 -1.33
CA ASP A 531 33.53 1.19 -0.48
C ASP A 531 32.63 2.45 -0.36
N ILE A 532 31.94 2.83 -1.43
CA ILE A 532 30.96 3.93 -1.40
C ILE A 532 29.75 3.56 -0.49
N LEU A 533 29.28 2.32 -0.56
CA LEU A 533 28.20 1.80 0.31
C LEU A 533 28.58 1.85 1.80
N ASP A 534 29.84 1.69 2.14
CA ASP A 534 30.36 1.73 3.51
C ASP A 534 30.73 3.15 3.98
N THR A 535 30.59 4.16 3.10
CA THR A 535 30.87 5.56 3.44
C THR A 535 29.65 6.21 4.08
N PRO A 536 29.78 6.87 5.25
CA PRO A 536 28.68 7.59 5.89
C PRO A 536 28.13 8.74 5.02
N VAL A 537 26.83 8.97 5.08
CA VAL A 537 26.19 10.08 4.35
C VAL A 537 26.52 11.42 5.02
N SER A 538 27.16 12.33 4.27
CA SER A 538 27.49 13.69 4.72
C SER A 538 27.35 14.69 3.56
N PRO A 539 26.95 15.95 3.84
CA PRO A 539 26.89 17.00 2.82
C PRO A 539 28.26 17.52 2.38
N GLU A 540 29.36 17.18 3.06
CA GLU A 540 30.74 17.59 2.78
C GLU A 540 30.92 19.13 2.57
N LEU A 541 30.21 19.92 3.37
CA LEU A 541 30.20 21.38 3.27
C LEU A 541 30.98 22.06 4.40
N LEU A 542 31.04 21.44 5.57
CA LEU A 542 31.84 21.92 6.70
C LEU A 542 33.28 21.39 6.63
N PRO A 543 34.25 22.13 7.15
CA PRO A 543 35.62 21.68 7.17
C PRO A 543 35.79 20.32 7.85
N THR A 544 36.66 19.48 7.30
CA THR A 544 37.03 18.19 7.91
C THR A 544 37.82 18.40 9.20
N ASP A 545 38.08 17.30 9.93
CA ASP A 545 39.03 17.30 11.05
C ASP A 545 40.47 17.70 10.58
N GLU A 546 41.39 17.96 11.52
CA GLU A 546 42.77 18.36 11.25
C GLU A 546 43.53 17.34 10.37
N SER A 547 43.11 16.08 10.36
CA SER A 547 43.71 15.00 9.54
C SER A 547 43.14 14.97 8.10
N GLY A 548 42.01 15.63 7.82
CA GLY A 548 41.29 15.57 6.55
C GLY A 548 40.68 14.19 6.27
N THR A 549 40.47 13.38 7.30
CA THR A 549 40.00 11.99 7.18
C THR A 549 38.61 11.76 7.76
N GLU A 550 38.19 12.52 8.79
CA GLU A 550 36.91 12.38 9.41
C GLU A 550 35.97 13.56 9.10
N MET A 551 34.71 13.24 8.85
CA MET A 551 33.64 14.21 8.64
C MET A 551 33.17 14.74 9.99
N THR A 552 33.12 16.07 10.14
CA THR A 552 32.63 16.71 11.36
C THR A 552 31.11 16.73 11.48
N GLN A 553 30.40 16.45 10.39
CA GLN A 553 28.93 16.53 10.33
C GLN A 553 28.34 15.32 9.62
N LYS A 554 27.39 14.63 10.27
CA LYS A 554 26.54 13.64 9.65
C LYS A 554 25.17 14.24 9.35
N THR A 555 24.65 14.01 8.15
CA THR A 555 23.33 14.53 7.75
C THR A 555 22.22 14.08 8.70
N GLU A 556 22.24 12.82 9.12
CA GLU A 556 21.19 12.25 9.99
C GLU A 556 21.17 12.83 11.41
N ASP A 557 22.30 13.40 11.88
CA ASP A 557 22.33 14.11 13.19
C ASP A 557 21.50 15.41 13.16
N LEU A 558 21.39 16.03 11.96
CA LEU A 558 20.69 17.30 11.77
C LEU A 558 19.23 17.14 11.35
N VAL A 559 18.97 16.22 10.44
CA VAL A 559 17.63 16.05 9.87
C VAL A 559 16.89 14.82 10.39
N GLY A 560 17.61 13.87 10.98
CA GLY A 560 17.09 12.58 11.46
C GLY A 560 17.35 11.43 10.51
N PRO A 561 17.12 10.19 10.98
CA PRO A 561 17.30 8.97 10.19
C PRO A 561 16.42 8.95 8.94
N TYR A 562 17.02 8.72 7.78
CA TYR A 562 16.28 8.68 6.52
C TYR A 562 15.23 7.55 6.48
N GLU A 563 15.44 6.45 7.19
CA GLU A 563 14.44 5.38 7.25
C GLU A 563 13.12 5.83 7.90
N LEU A 564 13.19 6.68 8.94
CA LEU A 564 12.00 7.30 9.53
C LEU A 564 11.32 8.27 8.54
N HIS A 565 12.10 9.10 7.86
CA HIS A 565 11.55 10.06 6.91
C HIS A 565 10.91 9.39 5.69
N ASP A 566 11.52 8.32 5.16
CA ASP A 566 10.96 7.53 4.07
C ASP A 566 9.67 6.81 4.51
N PHE A 567 9.63 6.31 5.75
CA PHE A 567 8.40 5.78 6.35
C PHE A 567 7.30 6.85 6.43
N PHE A 568 7.62 8.05 6.95
CA PHE A 568 6.64 9.15 7.05
C PHE A 568 6.18 9.62 5.66
N LEU A 569 7.07 9.69 4.71
CA LEU A 569 6.77 10.04 3.31
C LEU A 569 5.81 9.01 2.68
N TYR A 570 6.07 7.73 2.89
CA TYR A 570 5.23 6.66 2.35
C TYR A 570 3.81 6.69 2.93
N TYR A 571 3.70 6.71 4.25
CA TYR A 571 2.38 6.65 4.89
C TYR A 571 1.65 8.00 4.86
N GLY A 572 2.34 9.09 5.13
CA GLY A 572 1.72 10.42 5.17
C GLY A 572 1.41 11.00 3.79
N ILE A 573 2.29 10.83 2.81
CA ILE A 573 2.12 11.46 1.49
C ILE A 573 1.51 10.50 0.46
N ARG A 574 1.99 9.24 0.38
CA ARG A 574 1.44 8.27 -0.58
C ARG A 574 0.02 7.86 -0.22
N TRP A 575 -0.23 7.58 1.06
CA TRP A 575 -1.52 7.07 1.54
C TRP A 575 -2.40 8.12 2.21
N GLY A 576 -1.88 9.35 2.42
CA GLY A 576 -2.62 10.44 3.02
C GLY A 576 -3.06 10.18 4.47
N PHE A 577 -2.29 9.39 5.22
CA PHE A 577 -2.59 9.10 6.61
C PHE A 577 -2.42 10.35 7.47
N GLU A 578 -3.29 10.51 8.45
CA GLU A 578 -3.18 11.54 9.48
C GLU A 578 -1.86 11.34 10.26
N PRO A 579 -1.19 12.43 10.64
CA PRO A 579 0.07 12.36 11.39
C PRO A 579 0.02 11.50 12.67
N SER A 580 -1.07 11.52 13.42
CA SER A 580 -1.31 10.66 14.58
C SER A 580 -1.30 9.17 14.22
N LYS A 581 -1.91 8.81 13.08
CA LYS A 581 -1.87 7.45 12.54
C LYS A 581 -0.47 7.07 12.09
N VAL A 582 0.24 7.95 11.37
CA VAL A 582 1.65 7.72 10.97
C VAL A 582 2.53 7.50 12.20
N LYS A 583 2.36 8.30 13.26
CA LYS A 583 3.04 8.13 14.55
C LYS A 583 2.83 6.75 15.14
N ARG A 584 1.56 6.32 15.23
CA ARG A 584 1.22 4.99 15.76
C ARG A 584 1.88 3.87 14.98
N LEU A 585 1.79 3.91 13.65
CA LEU A 585 2.38 2.88 12.79
C LEU A 585 3.91 2.88 12.85
N ALA A 586 4.55 4.05 12.97
CA ALA A 586 5.99 4.15 13.14
C ALA A 586 6.44 3.53 14.48
N LYS A 587 5.72 3.79 15.58
CA LYS A 587 6.00 3.16 16.88
C LYS A 587 5.88 1.64 16.81
N TYR A 588 4.88 1.12 16.10
CA TYR A 588 4.75 -0.32 15.84
C TYR A 588 5.89 -0.88 14.99
N ALA A 589 6.21 -0.21 13.88
CA ALA A 589 7.21 -0.71 12.94
C ALA A 589 8.64 -0.68 13.51
N PHE A 590 8.97 0.35 14.30
CA PHE A 590 10.32 0.59 14.84
C PHE A 590 10.43 0.26 16.33
N GLU A 591 9.53 -0.56 16.86
CA GLU A 591 9.62 -1.03 18.23
C GLU A 591 10.98 -1.69 18.51
N GLY A 592 11.68 -1.22 19.54
CA GLY A 592 13.02 -1.68 19.91
C GLY A 592 14.18 -1.01 19.14
N ASP A 593 13.92 -0.28 18.03
CA ASP A 593 14.96 0.44 17.29
C ASP A 593 15.08 1.89 17.75
N TYR A 594 13.95 2.57 17.94
CA TYR A 594 13.88 3.98 18.35
C TYR A 594 12.95 4.17 19.54
N PRO A 595 13.36 4.99 20.52
CA PRO A 595 12.42 5.48 21.56
C PRO A 595 11.27 6.29 20.94
N ASP A 596 10.11 6.25 21.57
CA ASP A 596 8.91 6.96 21.11
C ASP A 596 9.15 8.47 20.92
N GLU A 597 9.91 9.10 21.82
CA GLU A 597 10.23 10.52 21.76
C GLU A 597 11.09 10.88 20.54
N VAL A 598 11.91 9.95 20.09
CA VAL A 598 12.73 10.11 18.87
C VAL A 598 11.83 10.10 17.63
N ILE A 599 10.89 9.16 17.57
CA ILE A 599 9.91 9.09 16.48
C ILE A 599 9.07 10.38 16.46
N ASP A 600 8.55 10.82 17.59
CA ASP A 600 7.74 12.04 17.73
C ASP A 600 8.52 13.29 17.30
N LYS A 601 9.79 13.42 17.71
CA LYS A 601 10.70 14.51 17.33
C LYS A 601 10.86 14.59 15.81
N TRP A 602 11.18 13.46 15.17
CA TRP A 602 11.49 13.44 13.75
C TRP A 602 10.24 13.52 12.87
N LEU A 603 9.10 13.03 13.32
CA LEU A 603 7.82 13.24 12.65
C LEU A 603 7.42 14.73 12.64
N LYS A 604 7.57 15.43 13.77
CA LYS A 604 7.36 16.88 13.85
C LYS A 604 8.34 17.63 12.93
N THR A 605 9.60 17.21 12.91
CA THR A 605 10.63 17.78 12.03
C THR A 605 10.29 17.55 10.56
N PHE A 606 9.85 16.34 10.19
CA PHE A 606 9.40 16.01 8.84
C PHE A 606 8.30 16.99 8.36
N TYR A 607 7.20 17.13 9.10
CA TYR A 607 6.11 17.99 8.67
C TYR A 607 6.49 19.46 8.64
N ARG A 608 7.26 19.98 9.64
CA ARG A 608 7.76 21.35 9.61
C ARG A 608 8.58 21.63 8.36
N ARG A 609 9.53 20.75 8.03
CA ARG A 609 10.38 20.90 6.85
C ARG A 609 9.60 20.68 5.57
N PHE A 610 8.76 19.66 5.50
CA PHE A 610 7.94 19.37 4.33
C PHE A 610 7.11 20.58 3.91
N PHE A 611 6.52 21.30 4.84
CA PHE A 611 5.76 22.52 4.54
C PHE A 611 6.66 23.72 4.26
N SER A 612 7.59 24.05 5.13
CA SER A 612 8.41 25.26 5.01
C SER A 612 9.34 25.26 3.79
N GLN A 613 9.69 24.08 3.27
CA GLN A 613 10.59 23.93 2.13
C GLN A 613 9.85 23.70 0.80
N GLN A 614 8.54 23.87 0.75
CA GLN A 614 7.74 23.69 -0.48
C GLN A 614 8.21 24.59 -1.62
N PHE A 615 8.66 25.80 -1.35
CA PHE A 615 9.13 26.73 -2.39
C PHE A 615 10.26 26.14 -3.23
N LYS A 616 11.11 25.28 -2.66
CA LYS A 616 12.16 24.55 -3.39
C LYS A 616 11.57 23.55 -4.39
N ARG A 617 10.51 22.86 -3.99
CA ARG A 617 9.83 21.88 -4.85
C ARG A 617 9.03 22.52 -5.99
N SER A 618 8.59 23.77 -5.82
CA SER A 618 7.83 24.50 -6.85
C SER A 618 8.60 24.70 -8.15
N CYS A 619 9.93 24.67 -8.11
CA CYS A 619 10.81 24.85 -9.27
C CYS A 619 11.70 23.63 -9.55
N LEU A 620 11.26 22.43 -9.19
CA LEU A 620 12.03 21.20 -9.45
C LEU A 620 12.28 21.00 -10.95
N PRO A 621 13.49 20.56 -11.33
CA PRO A 621 13.79 20.07 -12.66
C PRO A 621 12.83 18.94 -13.08
N ASP A 622 12.74 18.71 -14.39
CA ASP A 622 12.08 17.52 -14.91
C ASP A 622 12.80 16.25 -14.44
N GLY A 623 12.01 15.20 -14.20
CA GLY A 623 12.49 13.86 -13.84
C GLY A 623 11.35 12.87 -14.00
N ALA A 624 11.67 11.62 -14.34
CA ALA A 624 10.66 10.59 -14.51
C ALA A 624 10.05 10.19 -13.15
N LYS A 625 8.73 9.95 -13.12
CA LYS A 625 8.10 9.25 -12.01
C LYS A 625 8.46 7.77 -12.10
N ILE A 626 9.21 7.27 -11.14
CA ILE A 626 9.65 5.88 -11.06
C ILE A 626 8.86 5.10 -9.99
N GLY A 627 8.83 5.62 -8.78
CA GLY A 627 8.15 5.01 -7.65
C GLY A 627 6.69 5.42 -7.51
N SER A 628 6.04 4.92 -6.44
CA SER A 628 4.65 5.22 -6.11
C SER A 628 4.42 6.66 -5.63
N VAL A 629 5.51 7.41 -5.33
CA VAL A 629 5.50 8.81 -4.88
C VAL A 629 6.41 9.65 -5.75
N THR A 630 5.97 10.84 -6.13
CA THR A 630 6.82 11.90 -6.67
C THR A 630 6.38 13.25 -6.10
N LEU A 631 7.35 14.11 -5.82
CA LEU A 631 7.11 15.45 -5.27
C LEU A 631 7.20 16.55 -6.33
N SER A 632 7.28 16.16 -7.61
CA SER A 632 7.22 17.11 -8.73
C SER A 632 5.87 17.84 -8.72
N PRO A 633 5.85 19.18 -8.86
CA PRO A 633 4.61 19.96 -8.94
C PRO A 633 3.78 19.63 -10.19
N ARG A 634 4.36 18.92 -11.15
CA ARG A 634 3.69 18.39 -12.36
C ARG A 634 3.12 16.99 -12.15
N GLY A 635 3.46 16.34 -11.03
CA GLY A 635 3.11 14.95 -10.70
C GLY A 635 2.10 14.83 -9.56
N ASP A 636 2.44 14.04 -8.53
CA ASP A 636 1.52 13.58 -7.48
C ASP A 636 1.20 14.64 -6.43
N TRP A 637 2.10 15.62 -6.21
CA TRP A 637 1.96 16.55 -5.10
C TRP A 637 2.02 18.01 -5.56
N ARG A 638 0.92 18.73 -5.33
CA ARG A 638 0.81 20.16 -5.57
C ARG A 638 0.39 20.83 -4.27
N MET A 639 1.23 21.71 -3.73
CA MET A 639 0.97 22.43 -2.50
C MET A 639 1.39 23.90 -2.65
N PRO A 640 0.63 24.87 -2.14
CA PRO A 640 1.08 26.26 -2.06
C PRO A 640 2.34 26.37 -1.18
N SER A 641 3.27 27.24 -1.58
CA SER A 641 4.54 27.41 -0.83
C SER A 641 4.36 28.13 0.51
N ASP A 642 3.23 28.76 0.72
CA ASP A 642 2.84 29.50 1.93
C ASP A 642 1.83 28.73 2.81
N ALA A 643 1.59 27.45 2.52
CA ALA A 643 0.80 26.58 3.38
C ALA A 643 1.48 26.38 4.74
N VAL A 644 0.68 26.35 5.82
CA VAL A 644 1.18 26.20 7.19
C VAL A 644 0.95 24.79 7.74
N ALA A 645 1.93 24.27 8.47
CA ALA A 645 1.90 22.90 9.02
C ALA A 645 1.06 22.73 10.29
N LYS A 646 0.38 23.79 10.78
CA LYS A 646 -0.24 23.83 12.11
C LYS A 646 -1.15 22.61 12.37
N LEU A 647 -2.07 22.31 11.47
CA LEU A 647 -3.03 21.20 11.62
C LEU A 647 -2.32 19.84 11.77
N TRP A 648 -1.28 19.60 10.96
CA TRP A 648 -0.51 18.35 11.01
C TRP A 648 0.30 18.22 12.30
N LEU A 649 0.86 19.33 12.81
CA LEU A 649 1.61 19.34 14.06
C LEU A 649 0.69 19.14 15.27
N GLU A 650 -0.49 19.75 15.28
CA GLU A 650 -1.50 19.56 16.32
C GLU A 650 -2.04 18.13 16.35
N ASP A 651 -2.12 17.46 15.19
CA ASP A 651 -2.58 16.08 15.12
C ASP A 651 -1.57 15.07 15.68
N ILE A 652 -0.26 15.36 15.58
CA ILE A 652 0.79 14.52 16.20
C ILE A 652 0.63 14.48 17.72
N ASP A 653 0.15 15.56 18.32
CA ASP A 653 0.03 15.71 19.78
C ASP A 653 -1.26 15.08 20.35
N LYS A 654 -2.13 14.55 19.49
CA LYS A 654 -3.29 13.74 19.89
C LYS A 654 -2.87 12.31 20.24
#